data_6b663cc542fda30ca5f8d3c04f6dcc2e
#
_entry.id   6b663cc542fda30ca5f8d3c04f6dcc2e
#
_cell.length_a   1.000
_cell.length_b   1.000
_cell.length_c   1.000
_cell.angle_alpha   90.00
_cell.angle_beta   90.00
_cell.angle_gamma   90.00
#
_symmetry.space_group_name_H-M   'P 1'
#
loop_
_entity.id
_entity.type
_entity.pdbx_description
1 polymer ?
#
loop_
_entity_poly.entity_id
_entity_poly.type
_entity_poly.pdbx_seq_one_letter_code
_entity_poly.pdbx_strand_id
1 'polypeptide(L)'
;MNRKYFFRKVVLAVFITILTGHLVNGISRSDRTMEPVPGSGEKSERVYIVHAPINNLIEFRELAKQASRLKPYGRVEVNVSNLADKGFHEIPEGRNYWYEYASYNPTPYKFFPDPKIAPFIPADFVKKNRELIMAKAKILREFGLEGAFWSYEPNFLPEEFFEKYPEMMGPRVDHPRRGNYPAFAPCISVKETQEMYASMVTELLENVPEIHTFFFKTNDAGSGICWSDWQYVGPNGPTHCKNHSMGERVATLMNSFKTGAEKAGEDISIYLTGSMFSDVEKKDIYQLLPEGCYFQSHNSDEVKGINSMIVGNYPVRGMFNPLEIIQNIGAIQNESTNTVFINFRSSYDRGYEHPDATEKFMDLLIRYLENPAETGVMAEDRLLYQLCREWGGEKNADLLFNAFTALEEAGKYKSVAVRGASGMYWGVSARHITRPLVVAPELLSEEEENFFMPHVFNPSEEEARMDYTDIHGAHRTLPSGAVNTYVSRVNRAIGMLENVSENAPEKAFLQNMVQALKIHSSIFRSIGNFAEAQAIRDRNAEKLAMAPHRPNKIPTWEGDPDLQSFITVIRDELDNSLELIHVLENGGMEFISHADDPKYEDTFLLGPDLIEQLKTKRKIMLDHWTDIEGFMATPFK
;
A
#
# COMPACT_ATOMS: atom_id res chain seq x y z
N MET A 1 -4.90 39.60 -9.71
CA MET A 1 -3.68 38.83 -9.89
C MET A 1 -4.05 37.34 -9.84
N ASN A 2 -3.76 36.62 -10.90
CA ASN A 2 -4.46 35.42 -11.32
C ASN A 2 -4.29 34.20 -10.39
N ARG A 3 -5.37 33.76 -9.75
CA ARG A 3 -5.48 32.48 -8.98
C ARG A 3 -5.05 31.22 -9.79
N LYS A 4 -5.11 31.24 -11.11
CA LYS A 4 -4.71 30.13 -12.00
C LYS A 4 -3.20 29.85 -12.02
N TYR A 5 -2.35 30.83 -11.71
CA TYR A 5 -0.89 30.63 -11.70
C TYR A 5 -0.36 30.01 -10.39
N PHE A 6 -1.07 30.22 -9.29
CA PHE A 6 -0.71 29.61 -8.01
C PHE A 6 -1.03 28.10 -7.99
N PHE A 7 -2.15 27.72 -8.59
CA PHE A 7 -2.55 26.32 -8.71
C PHE A 7 -1.57 25.45 -9.54
N ARG A 8 -0.99 26.00 -10.62
CA ARG A 8 -0.03 25.27 -11.45
C ARG A 8 1.30 24.98 -10.74
N LYS A 9 1.74 25.85 -9.84
CA LYS A 9 3.01 25.63 -9.10
C LYS A 9 2.84 24.67 -7.92
N VAL A 10 1.69 24.65 -7.26
CA VAL A 10 1.42 23.75 -6.14
C VAL A 10 1.19 22.32 -6.64
N VAL A 11 0.48 22.14 -7.74
CA VAL A 11 0.32 20.82 -8.38
C VAL A 11 1.65 20.26 -8.88
N LEU A 12 2.55 21.10 -9.39
CA LEU A 12 3.87 20.69 -9.87
C LEU A 12 4.81 20.28 -8.71
N ALA A 13 4.73 20.93 -7.55
CA ALA A 13 5.55 20.62 -6.38
C ALA A 13 5.11 19.28 -5.73
N VAL A 14 3.80 19.04 -5.61
CA VAL A 14 3.26 17.75 -5.11
C VAL A 14 3.61 16.61 -6.07
N PHE A 15 3.63 16.86 -7.39
CA PHE A 15 4.05 15.85 -8.38
C PHE A 15 5.54 15.51 -8.31
N ILE A 16 6.41 16.44 -7.94
CA ILE A 16 7.86 16.19 -7.85
C ILE A 16 8.20 15.39 -6.58
N THR A 17 7.51 15.59 -5.47
CA THR A 17 7.81 14.92 -4.20
C THR A 17 7.29 13.47 -4.17
N ILE A 18 6.21 13.16 -4.88
CA ILE A 18 5.71 11.77 -5.04
C ILE A 18 6.54 10.98 -6.07
N LEU A 19 7.24 11.68 -6.99
CA LEU A 19 8.12 11.08 -7.99
C LEU A 19 9.33 10.35 -7.39
N THR A 20 9.74 10.65 -6.17
CA THR A 20 10.97 10.12 -5.58
C THR A 20 10.79 8.87 -4.73
N GLY A 21 9.57 8.59 -4.24
CA GLY A 21 9.31 7.40 -3.42
C GLY A 21 9.39 6.05 -4.15
N HIS A 22 9.42 6.03 -5.48
CA HIS A 22 9.53 4.83 -6.32
C HIS A 22 10.70 4.89 -7.31
N LEU A 23 11.54 5.93 -7.26
CA LEU A 23 12.70 6.09 -8.14
C LEU A 23 13.99 5.43 -7.60
N VAL A 24 13.92 4.75 -6.44
CA VAL A 24 15.08 4.06 -5.89
C VAL A 24 15.48 2.83 -6.70
N ASN A 25 14.59 2.28 -7.54
CA ASN A 25 14.93 1.16 -8.41
C ASN A 25 15.38 1.54 -9.84
N GLY A 26 15.65 2.82 -10.09
CA GLY A 26 16.02 3.31 -11.42
C GLY A 26 17.26 4.22 -11.45
N ILE A 27 18.21 4.06 -10.52
CA ILE A 27 19.45 4.85 -10.53
C ILE A 27 20.40 4.28 -11.58
N SER A 28 20.64 5.08 -12.60
CA SER A 28 21.71 4.90 -13.58
C SER A 28 23.05 4.69 -12.87
N ARG A 29 23.69 3.58 -13.14
CA ARG A 29 25.04 3.26 -12.68
C ARG A 29 26.01 4.34 -13.14
N SER A 30 26.56 5.12 -12.22
CA SER A 30 27.86 5.74 -12.39
C SER A 30 28.87 4.88 -11.65
N ASP A 31 29.87 4.38 -12.37
CA ASP A 31 31.02 3.69 -11.81
C ASP A 31 31.72 4.58 -10.77
N ARG A 32 31.52 4.28 -9.50
CA ARG A 32 32.38 4.73 -8.41
C ARG A 32 32.90 3.50 -7.69
N THR A 33 34.12 3.12 -7.97
CA THR A 33 34.92 2.28 -7.11
C THR A 33 35.17 3.04 -5.81
N MET A 34 34.47 2.67 -4.74
CA MET A 34 34.77 3.14 -3.39
C MET A 34 35.74 2.16 -2.74
N GLU A 35 36.89 2.66 -2.31
CA GLU A 35 37.81 1.93 -1.44
C GLU A 35 37.16 1.69 -0.06
N PRO A 36 37.38 0.55 0.59
CA PRO A 36 36.81 0.28 1.90
C PRO A 36 37.52 1.12 2.97
N VAL A 37 36.72 1.87 3.72
CA VAL A 37 37.17 2.60 4.90
C VAL A 37 37.43 1.61 6.04
N PRO A 38 38.62 1.53 6.61
CA PRO A 38 38.89 0.69 7.78
C PRO A 38 38.41 1.40 9.05
N GLY A 39 37.32 0.91 9.62
CA GLY A 39 36.80 1.34 10.91
C GLY A 39 36.56 0.13 11.80
N SER A 40 37.50 -0.14 12.72
CA SER A 40 37.30 -1.09 13.82
C SER A 40 36.43 -0.45 14.89
N GLY A 41 35.13 -0.60 14.75
CA GLY A 41 34.14 -0.45 15.82
C GLY A 41 33.43 -1.79 16.00
N GLU A 42 33.09 -2.18 17.21
CA GLU A 42 32.23 -3.32 17.48
C GLU A 42 31.07 -3.28 16.49
N LYS A 43 30.89 -4.35 15.69
CA LYS A 43 29.75 -4.46 14.80
C LYS A 43 28.52 -4.50 15.70
N SER A 44 27.75 -3.42 15.73
CA SER A 44 26.47 -3.44 16.42
C SER A 44 25.66 -4.58 15.80
N GLU A 45 24.99 -5.34 16.64
CA GLU A 45 24.18 -6.49 16.24
C GLU A 45 23.13 -6.06 15.20
N ARG A 46 23.02 -6.83 14.12
CA ARG A 46 22.03 -6.55 13.07
C ARG A 46 20.62 -6.86 13.61
N VAL A 47 19.66 -6.00 13.30
CA VAL A 47 18.27 -6.15 13.69
C VAL A 47 17.42 -6.40 12.44
N TYR A 48 16.67 -7.50 12.44
CA TYR A 48 15.68 -7.81 11.40
C TYR A 48 14.28 -7.57 11.97
N ILE A 49 13.52 -6.68 11.34
CA ILE A 49 12.16 -6.38 11.75
C ILE A 49 11.21 -6.88 10.66
N VAL A 50 10.41 -7.87 10.99
CA VAL A 50 9.48 -8.52 10.06
C VAL A 50 8.08 -7.98 10.28
N HIS A 51 7.48 -7.46 9.23
CA HIS A 51 6.12 -6.93 9.27
C HIS A 51 5.22 -7.65 8.28
N ALA A 52 4.03 -8.03 8.75
CA ALA A 52 2.91 -8.45 7.91
C ALA A 52 1.59 -8.09 8.61
N PRO A 53 0.55 -7.65 7.89
CA PRO A 53 -0.73 -7.27 8.45
C PRO A 53 -1.62 -8.51 8.72
N ILE A 54 -1.20 -9.38 9.61
CA ILE A 54 -1.86 -10.65 9.91
C ILE A 54 -2.66 -10.55 11.20
N ASN A 55 -3.96 -10.89 11.13
CA ASN A 55 -4.84 -11.04 12.30
C ASN A 55 -5.07 -12.51 12.67
N ASN A 56 -4.94 -13.42 11.71
CA ASN A 56 -5.06 -14.86 11.93
C ASN A 56 -3.84 -15.40 12.68
N LEU A 57 -4.04 -16.02 13.83
CA LEU A 57 -2.96 -16.51 14.68
C LEU A 57 -2.22 -17.73 14.10
N ILE A 58 -2.85 -18.51 13.21
CA ILE A 58 -2.20 -19.62 12.52
C ILE A 58 -1.18 -19.07 11.51
N GLU A 59 -1.59 -18.11 10.70
CA GLU A 59 -0.70 -17.44 9.75
C GLU A 59 0.41 -16.66 10.47
N PHE A 60 0.08 -15.98 11.57
CA PHE A 60 1.09 -15.29 12.38
C PHE A 60 2.12 -16.24 12.97
N ARG A 61 1.71 -17.43 13.41
CA ARG A 61 2.62 -18.47 13.89
C ARG A 61 3.57 -18.95 12.80
N GLU A 62 3.07 -19.13 11.58
CA GLU A 62 3.93 -19.52 10.46
C GLU A 62 4.91 -18.40 10.11
N LEU A 63 4.48 -17.15 10.07
CA LEU A 63 5.38 -16.01 9.90
C LEU A 63 6.46 -15.97 10.99
N ALA A 64 6.09 -16.14 12.27
CA ALA A 64 7.04 -16.16 13.38
C ALA A 64 8.06 -17.31 13.24
N LYS A 65 7.60 -18.49 12.81
CA LYS A 65 8.48 -19.61 12.50
C LYS A 65 9.47 -19.28 11.38
N GLN A 66 9.01 -18.67 10.27
CA GLN A 66 9.90 -18.24 9.20
C GLN A 66 10.88 -17.15 9.69
N ALA A 67 10.40 -16.16 10.43
CA ALA A 67 11.25 -15.10 11.00
C ALA A 67 12.32 -15.66 11.95
N SER A 68 11.99 -16.69 12.75
CA SER A 68 12.94 -17.30 13.69
C SER A 68 14.20 -17.89 13.03
N ARG A 69 14.13 -18.17 11.74
CA ARG A 69 15.28 -18.65 10.93
C ARG A 69 16.37 -17.57 10.77
N LEU A 70 16.05 -16.30 11.02
CA LEU A 70 17.00 -15.18 10.97
C LEU A 70 17.81 -15.01 12.28
N LYS A 71 17.43 -15.67 13.37
CA LYS A 71 18.12 -15.55 14.69
C LYS A 71 19.64 -15.79 14.65
N PRO A 72 20.19 -16.72 13.83
CA PRO A 72 21.64 -16.89 13.74
C PRO A 72 22.39 -15.67 13.16
N TYR A 73 21.66 -14.72 12.54
CA TYR A 73 22.22 -13.60 11.82
C TYR A 73 22.02 -12.26 12.52
N GLY A 74 21.24 -12.22 13.61
CA GLY A 74 20.98 -11.03 14.39
C GLY A 74 19.71 -11.11 15.24
N ARG A 75 19.36 -10.01 15.90
CA ARG A 75 18.13 -9.86 16.64
C ARG A 75 16.95 -9.83 15.68
N VAL A 76 15.85 -10.48 16.05
CA VAL A 76 14.67 -10.60 15.19
C VAL A 76 13.42 -10.14 15.92
N GLU A 77 12.77 -9.14 15.37
CA GLU A 77 11.52 -8.58 15.85
C GLU A 77 10.40 -8.83 14.84
N VAL A 78 9.18 -9.10 15.32
CA VAL A 78 8.01 -9.28 14.46
C VAL A 78 6.91 -8.31 14.89
N ASN A 79 6.30 -7.63 13.92
CA ASN A 79 5.22 -6.68 14.22
C ASN A 79 3.99 -7.37 14.80
N VAL A 80 3.50 -6.84 15.93
CA VAL A 80 2.33 -7.37 16.67
C VAL A 80 1.12 -6.45 16.66
N SER A 81 1.24 -5.24 16.12
CA SER A 81 0.32 -4.12 16.34
C SER A 81 -0.97 -4.14 15.52
N ASN A 82 -1.21 -5.15 14.66
CA ASN A 82 -2.43 -5.17 13.84
C ASN A 82 -3.69 -5.21 14.70
N LEU A 83 -4.73 -4.46 14.29
CA LEU A 83 -6.02 -4.45 14.95
C LEU A 83 -6.79 -5.74 14.67
N ALA A 84 -7.52 -6.22 15.65
CA ALA A 84 -8.35 -7.43 15.55
C ALA A 84 -9.62 -7.20 14.70
N ASP A 85 -10.07 -5.96 14.63
CA ASP A 85 -11.31 -5.58 13.95
C ASP A 85 -11.13 -4.24 13.25
N LYS A 86 -12.07 -3.90 12.38
CA LYS A 86 -12.19 -2.59 11.76
C LYS A 86 -12.27 -1.51 12.86
N GLY A 87 -11.81 -0.31 12.54
CA GLY A 87 -11.89 0.81 13.48
C GLY A 87 -13.33 1.02 14.02
N PHE A 88 -13.43 1.56 15.21
CA PHE A 88 -14.72 1.76 15.88
C PHE A 88 -15.50 3.00 15.43
N HIS A 89 -14.91 3.81 14.57
CA HIS A 89 -15.62 4.94 13.97
C HIS A 89 -16.39 4.49 12.72
N GLU A 90 -17.69 4.70 12.74
CA GLU A 90 -18.49 4.62 11.53
C GLU A 90 -18.12 5.80 10.62
N ILE A 91 -17.99 5.54 9.32
CA ILE A 91 -17.82 6.60 8.34
C ILE A 91 -19.22 7.13 8.05
N PRO A 92 -19.54 8.39 8.42
CA PRO A 92 -20.85 8.92 8.18
C PRO A 92 -21.14 9.01 6.68
N GLU A 93 -22.42 8.84 6.34
CA GLU A 93 -22.92 8.95 4.98
C GLU A 93 -22.43 10.23 4.28
N GLY A 94 -22.03 10.11 3.01
CA GLY A 94 -21.50 11.22 2.22
C GLY A 94 -20.04 11.61 2.54
N ARG A 95 -19.34 10.81 3.31
CA ARG A 95 -17.95 11.08 3.63
C ARG A 95 -16.99 10.32 2.74
N ASN A 96 -15.85 10.97 2.62
CA ASN A 96 -14.68 10.47 1.94
C ASN A 96 -13.96 9.42 2.79
N TYR A 97 -13.53 8.34 2.16
CA TYR A 97 -12.84 7.19 2.75
C TYR A 97 -11.43 7.48 3.33
N TRP A 98 -10.88 8.67 3.18
CA TRP A 98 -9.68 9.08 3.91
C TRP A 98 -9.84 9.07 5.43
N TYR A 99 -11.04 9.29 5.90
CA TYR A 99 -11.36 9.15 7.32
C TYR A 99 -11.25 7.69 7.78
N GLU A 100 -11.71 6.77 6.95
CA GLU A 100 -11.59 5.34 7.16
C GLU A 100 -10.14 4.90 7.34
N TYR A 101 -9.24 5.40 6.50
CA TYR A 101 -7.82 5.13 6.56
C TYR A 101 -7.22 5.42 7.96
N ALA A 102 -7.56 6.53 8.59
CA ALA A 102 -7.09 6.86 9.94
C ALA A 102 -7.65 5.91 11.00
N SER A 103 -8.86 5.37 10.83
CA SER A 103 -9.47 4.48 11.82
C SER A 103 -8.82 3.10 11.91
N TYR A 104 -8.17 2.64 10.85
CA TYR A 104 -7.50 1.33 10.82
C TYR A 104 -6.09 1.32 11.41
N ASN A 105 -5.50 2.48 11.64
CA ASN A 105 -4.11 2.54 12.08
C ASN A 105 -3.96 2.11 13.53
N PRO A 106 -3.03 1.20 13.84
CA PRO A 106 -2.72 0.84 15.21
C PRO A 106 -2.16 2.05 15.96
N THR A 107 -2.67 2.29 17.13
CA THR A 107 -2.15 3.25 18.09
C THR A 107 -2.26 2.66 19.49
N PRO A 108 -1.40 3.01 20.47
CA PRO A 108 -1.43 2.39 21.79
C PRO A 108 -2.79 2.43 22.48
N TYR A 109 -3.56 3.51 22.32
CA TYR A 109 -4.88 3.65 22.96
C TYR A 109 -5.94 2.65 22.46
N LYS A 110 -5.75 2.07 21.30
CA LYS A 110 -6.66 1.03 20.76
C LYS A 110 -6.46 -0.34 21.40
N PHE A 111 -5.36 -0.50 22.15
CA PHE A 111 -5.01 -1.71 22.89
C PHE A 111 -5.08 -1.49 24.40
N PHE A 112 -4.47 -0.41 24.88
CA PHE A 112 -4.33 -0.06 26.30
C PHE A 112 -4.63 1.44 26.48
N PRO A 113 -5.92 1.85 26.43
CA PRO A 113 -6.29 3.26 26.54
C PRO A 113 -6.03 3.79 27.95
N ASP A 114 -5.46 5.00 28.03
CA ASP A 114 -5.42 5.76 29.28
C ASP A 114 -6.82 5.93 29.86
N PRO A 115 -6.99 6.00 31.20
CA PRO A 115 -8.28 6.22 31.85
C PRO A 115 -9.07 7.43 31.36
N LYS A 116 -8.41 8.45 30.83
CA LYS A 116 -9.09 9.61 30.21
C LYS A 116 -9.73 9.25 28.87
N ILE A 117 -9.10 8.37 28.07
CA ILE A 117 -9.58 7.95 26.75
C ILE A 117 -10.58 6.79 26.85
N ALA A 118 -10.39 5.87 27.78
CA ALA A 118 -11.17 4.64 27.88
C ALA A 118 -12.70 4.82 27.84
N PRO A 119 -13.30 5.88 28.43
CA PRO A 119 -14.75 6.09 28.36
C PRO A 119 -15.28 6.40 26.95
N PHE A 120 -14.44 6.78 26.01
CA PHE A 120 -14.79 7.23 24.66
C PHE A 120 -14.52 6.18 23.57
N ILE A 121 -14.00 5.02 23.96
CA ILE A 121 -13.68 3.92 23.05
C ILE A 121 -14.47 2.68 23.43
N PRO A 122 -15.10 1.96 22.48
CA PRO A 122 -15.86 0.75 22.79
C PRO A 122 -14.99 -0.30 23.49
N ALA A 123 -15.43 -0.73 24.68
CA ALA A 123 -14.66 -1.66 25.50
C ALA A 123 -14.40 -3.00 24.80
N ASP A 124 -15.38 -3.50 24.03
CA ASP A 124 -15.24 -4.75 23.27
C ASP A 124 -14.18 -4.65 22.16
N PHE A 125 -14.06 -3.49 21.51
CA PHE A 125 -13.03 -3.22 20.52
C PHE A 125 -11.63 -3.28 21.16
N VAL A 126 -11.43 -2.58 22.27
CA VAL A 126 -10.18 -2.60 23.05
C VAL A 126 -9.85 -4.02 23.51
N LYS A 127 -10.85 -4.75 24.04
CA LYS A 127 -10.68 -6.13 24.51
C LYS A 127 -10.17 -7.06 23.39
N LYS A 128 -10.80 -7.02 22.22
CA LYS A 128 -10.39 -7.85 21.06
C LYS A 128 -8.95 -7.55 20.63
N ASN A 129 -8.57 -6.28 20.53
CA ASN A 129 -7.22 -5.87 20.18
C ASN A 129 -6.19 -6.32 21.23
N ARG A 130 -6.51 -6.17 22.51
CA ARG A 130 -5.67 -6.63 23.63
C ARG A 130 -5.48 -8.15 23.60
N GLU A 131 -6.54 -8.92 23.40
CA GLU A 131 -6.48 -10.38 23.29
C GLU A 131 -5.60 -10.80 22.11
N LEU A 132 -5.73 -10.15 20.96
CA LEU A 132 -4.92 -10.44 19.77
C LEU A 132 -3.42 -10.15 19.99
N ILE A 133 -3.08 -8.96 20.49
CA ILE A 133 -1.67 -8.60 20.68
C ILE A 133 -0.99 -9.49 21.74
N MET A 134 -1.69 -9.82 22.81
CA MET A 134 -1.19 -10.74 23.83
C MET A 134 -1.01 -12.17 23.30
N ALA A 135 -1.92 -12.64 22.43
CA ALA A 135 -1.79 -13.94 21.79
C ALA A 135 -0.59 -13.98 20.83
N LYS A 136 -0.36 -12.90 20.06
CA LYS A 136 0.83 -12.76 19.21
C LYS A 136 2.12 -12.74 20.03
N ALA A 137 2.17 -11.98 21.13
CA ALA A 137 3.30 -11.94 22.05
C ALA A 137 3.64 -13.34 22.61
N LYS A 138 2.61 -14.11 22.96
CA LYS A 138 2.82 -15.51 23.38
C LYS A 138 3.48 -16.35 22.30
N ILE A 139 3.08 -16.18 21.03
CA ILE A 139 3.70 -16.87 19.90
C ILE A 139 5.18 -16.45 19.78
N LEU A 140 5.49 -15.15 19.90
CA LEU A 140 6.87 -14.68 19.83
C LEU A 140 7.75 -15.34 20.92
N ARG A 141 7.25 -15.43 22.16
CA ARG A 141 7.96 -16.12 23.26
C ARG A 141 8.25 -17.58 22.92
N GLU A 142 7.32 -18.30 22.29
CA GLU A 142 7.51 -19.71 21.91
C GLU A 142 8.66 -19.88 20.91
N PHE A 143 8.91 -18.90 20.04
CA PHE A 143 10.02 -18.92 19.07
C PHE A 143 11.27 -18.17 19.55
N GLY A 144 11.23 -17.53 20.73
CA GLY A 144 12.30 -16.70 21.26
C GLY A 144 12.58 -15.50 20.36
N LEU A 145 11.52 -14.81 19.94
CA LEU A 145 11.53 -13.60 19.13
C LEU A 145 11.08 -12.41 19.94
N GLU A 146 11.49 -11.24 19.50
CA GLU A 146 11.05 -9.94 20.02
C GLU A 146 9.92 -9.35 19.18
N GLY A 147 9.29 -8.29 19.67
CA GLY A 147 8.17 -7.63 19.03
C GLY A 147 8.48 -6.21 18.55
N ALA A 148 7.82 -5.83 17.47
CA ALA A 148 7.76 -4.45 17.02
C ALA A 148 6.31 -3.96 17.01
N PHE A 149 6.11 -2.66 17.24
CA PHE A 149 4.83 -2.02 17.18
C PHE A 149 4.84 -0.99 16.05
N TRP A 150 4.21 -1.34 14.95
CA TRP A 150 4.01 -0.41 13.85
C TRP A 150 2.81 0.48 14.14
N SER A 151 3.04 1.77 14.17
CA SER A 151 2.00 2.77 14.43
C SER A 151 2.14 3.91 13.42
N TYR A 152 1.06 4.62 13.21
CA TYR A 152 1.22 6.01 12.81
C TYR A 152 1.47 6.84 14.06
N GLU A 153 1.96 8.07 13.91
CA GLU A 153 1.95 8.99 15.03
C GLU A 153 0.52 9.11 15.57
N PRO A 154 0.34 9.57 16.82
CA PRO A 154 -0.95 9.62 17.47
C PRO A 154 -2.04 10.22 16.59
N ASN A 155 -3.07 9.43 16.40
CA ASN A 155 -4.17 9.71 15.48
C ASN A 155 -5.33 10.41 16.19
N PHE A 156 -6.44 10.64 15.49
CA PHE A 156 -7.59 11.32 16.06
C PHE A 156 -8.22 10.55 17.22
N LEU A 157 -8.88 11.30 18.11
CA LEU A 157 -9.78 10.79 19.14
C LEU A 157 -11.22 11.23 18.83
N PRO A 158 -12.24 10.56 19.41
CA PRO A 158 -13.63 10.97 19.34
C PRO A 158 -13.83 12.43 19.76
N GLU A 159 -14.76 13.13 19.12
CA GLU A 159 -15.04 14.55 19.40
C GLU A 159 -15.41 14.78 20.86
N GLU A 160 -16.19 13.87 21.44
CA GLU A 160 -16.63 13.90 22.84
C GLU A 160 -15.46 13.92 23.83
N PHE A 161 -14.31 13.37 23.45
CA PHE A 161 -13.10 13.50 24.25
C PHE A 161 -12.67 14.96 24.38
N PHE A 162 -12.68 15.70 23.29
CA PHE A 162 -12.27 17.12 23.28
C PHE A 162 -13.34 18.06 23.82
N GLU A 163 -14.61 17.67 23.82
CA GLU A 163 -15.64 18.38 24.58
C GLU A 163 -15.34 18.37 26.09
N LYS A 164 -14.81 17.24 26.59
CA LYS A 164 -14.44 17.09 28.00
C LYS A 164 -13.05 17.66 28.33
N TYR A 165 -12.11 17.57 27.37
CA TYR A 165 -10.72 18.01 27.54
C TYR A 165 -10.30 18.97 26.42
N PRO A 166 -10.91 20.15 26.30
CA PRO A 166 -10.70 21.07 25.18
C PRO A 166 -9.26 21.59 25.08
N GLU A 167 -8.54 21.67 26.21
CA GLU A 167 -7.13 22.06 26.26
C GLU A 167 -6.20 21.04 25.58
N MET A 168 -6.62 19.81 25.45
CA MET A 168 -5.85 18.76 24.79
C MET A 168 -6.08 18.70 23.27
N MET A 169 -7.02 19.49 22.72
CA MET A 169 -7.32 19.50 21.29
C MET A 169 -6.09 19.99 20.50
N GLY A 170 -5.64 19.16 19.60
CA GLY A 170 -4.49 19.43 18.72
C GLY A 170 -4.90 19.69 17.27
N PRO A 171 -4.12 19.20 16.30
CA PRO A 171 -4.37 19.49 14.91
C PRO A 171 -5.56 18.70 14.37
N ARG A 172 -6.19 19.27 13.35
CA ARG A 172 -7.16 18.55 12.53
C ARG A 172 -6.44 17.48 11.72
N VAL A 173 -6.93 16.24 11.77
CA VAL A 173 -6.30 15.05 11.13
C VAL A 173 -6.98 14.60 9.86
N ASP A 174 -8.01 15.27 9.40
CA ASP A 174 -8.61 15.02 8.11
C ASP A 174 -7.87 15.81 7.02
N HIS A 175 -7.75 15.22 5.86
CA HIS A 175 -7.15 15.92 4.72
C HIS A 175 -8.09 17.06 4.30
N PRO A 176 -7.63 18.34 4.28
CA PRO A 176 -8.50 19.49 4.03
C PRO A 176 -9.27 19.46 2.71
N ARG A 177 -8.83 18.64 1.76
CA ARG A 177 -9.46 18.49 0.44
C ARG A 177 -10.38 17.28 0.35
N ARG A 178 -10.38 16.40 1.35
CA ARG A 178 -11.00 15.07 1.25
C ARG A 178 -11.89 14.71 2.43
N GLY A 179 -11.91 15.52 3.48
CA GLY A 179 -12.76 15.31 4.64
C GLY A 179 -13.65 16.49 4.93
N ASN A 180 -14.95 16.27 5.09
CA ASN A 180 -15.90 17.29 5.50
C ASN A 180 -16.13 17.29 7.03
N TYR A 181 -15.55 16.31 7.73
CA TYR A 181 -15.74 16.16 9.18
C TYR A 181 -14.46 16.49 9.93
N PRO A 182 -14.51 17.39 10.90
CA PRO A 182 -13.36 17.68 11.72
C PRO A 182 -13.10 16.53 12.68
N ALA A 183 -11.95 15.88 12.49
CA ALA A 183 -11.38 14.97 13.46
C ALA A 183 -10.08 15.58 13.97
N PHE A 184 -9.77 15.41 15.25
CA PHE A 184 -8.62 16.04 15.89
C PHE A 184 -7.76 15.01 16.61
N ALA A 185 -6.43 15.20 16.55
CA ALA A 185 -5.49 14.48 17.39
C ALA A 185 -5.21 15.29 18.66
N PRO A 186 -4.79 14.64 19.76
CA PRO A 186 -4.32 15.34 20.95
C PRO A 186 -3.07 16.18 20.67
N CYS A 187 -2.98 17.36 21.28
CA CYS A 187 -1.85 18.27 21.13
C CYS A 187 -0.64 17.79 21.94
N ILE A 188 0.45 17.43 21.29
CA ILE A 188 1.66 16.94 21.96
C ILE A 188 2.36 18.00 22.83
N SER A 189 2.12 19.30 22.59
CA SER A 189 2.69 20.36 23.42
C SER A 189 1.99 20.51 24.78
N VAL A 190 0.88 19.81 24.99
CA VAL A 190 0.16 19.77 26.28
C VAL A 190 0.73 18.67 27.16
N LYS A 191 1.10 19.04 28.39
CA LYS A 191 1.74 18.10 29.32
C LYS A 191 0.87 16.90 29.64
N GLU A 192 -0.41 17.11 29.82
CA GLU A 192 -1.40 16.06 30.08
C GLU A 192 -1.48 15.04 28.92
N THR A 193 -1.27 15.50 27.68
CA THR A 193 -1.19 14.63 26.50
C THR A 193 0.09 13.77 26.56
N GLN A 194 1.23 14.36 26.93
CA GLN A 194 2.50 13.63 27.08
C GLN A 194 2.40 12.56 28.16
N GLU A 195 1.81 12.90 29.32
CA GLU A 195 1.57 11.97 30.43
C GLU A 195 0.62 10.84 30.04
N MET A 196 -0.42 11.14 29.26
CA MET A 196 -1.37 10.17 28.73
C MET A 196 -0.67 9.17 27.78
N TYR A 197 0.19 9.63 26.87
CA TYR A 197 0.95 8.73 26.00
C TYR A 197 1.92 7.86 26.80
N ALA A 198 2.63 8.45 27.75
CA ALA A 198 3.52 7.68 28.63
C ALA A 198 2.75 6.59 29.40
N SER A 199 1.57 6.90 29.93
CA SER A 199 0.69 5.95 30.65
C SER A 199 0.31 4.76 29.75
N MET A 200 -0.14 5.04 28.51
CA MET A 200 -0.53 3.99 27.56
C MET A 200 0.63 3.09 27.15
N VAL A 201 1.81 3.68 26.92
CA VAL A 201 3.02 2.91 26.58
C VAL A 201 3.47 2.07 27.78
N THR A 202 3.41 2.60 29.00
CA THR A 202 3.71 1.83 30.22
C THR A 202 2.83 0.60 30.30
N GLU A 203 1.50 0.76 30.23
CA GLU A 203 0.56 -0.38 30.32
C GLU A 203 0.76 -1.38 29.15
N LEU A 204 1.02 -0.88 27.95
CA LEU A 204 1.31 -1.74 26.81
C LEU A 204 2.54 -2.62 27.06
N LEU A 205 3.65 -2.05 27.51
CA LEU A 205 4.91 -2.77 27.71
C LEU A 205 4.89 -3.67 28.95
N GLU A 206 4.18 -3.29 30.01
CA GLU A 206 3.94 -4.19 31.16
C GLU A 206 3.18 -5.47 30.77
N ASN A 207 2.31 -5.40 29.75
CA ASN A 207 1.54 -6.55 29.27
C ASN A 207 2.19 -7.28 28.09
N VAL A 208 3.01 -6.57 27.30
CA VAL A 208 3.68 -7.07 26.08
C VAL A 208 5.16 -6.64 26.11
N PRO A 209 5.97 -7.17 27.05
CA PRO A 209 7.37 -6.79 27.19
C PRO A 209 8.26 -7.21 26.02
N GLU A 210 7.72 -7.99 25.07
CA GLU A 210 8.41 -8.36 23.85
C GLU A 210 8.63 -7.17 22.90
N ILE A 211 7.89 -6.07 23.05
CA ILE A 211 7.98 -4.92 22.15
C ILE A 211 9.23 -4.10 22.48
N HIS A 212 10.20 -4.08 21.57
CA HIS A 212 11.42 -3.29 21.68
C HIS A 212 11.51 -2.15 20.65
N THR A 213 10.72 -2.18 19.59
CA THR A 213 10.75 -1.15 18.56
C THR A 213 9.36 -0.61 18.26
N PHE A 214 9.26 0.73 18.19
CA PHE A 214 8.09 1.45 17.70
C PHE A 214 8.40 2.09 16.35
N PHE A 215 7.47 1.94 15.39
CA PHE A 215 7.50 2.65 14.13
C PHE A 215 6.43 3.71 14.10
N PHE A 216 6.83 4.95 13.85
CA PHE A 216 5.92 6.03 13.55
C PHE A 216 6.00 6.34 12.06
N LYS A 217 4.87 6.46 11.43
CA LYS A 217 4.75 6.95 10.06
C LYS A 217 3.98 8.26 10.08
N THR A 218 4.56 9.32 9.53
CA THR A 218 3.82 10.56 9.35
C THR A 218 2.67 10.37 8.38
N ASN A 219 1.54 10.98 8.70
CA ASN A 219 0.31 10.89 7.96
C ASN A 219 0.02 12.23 7.26
N ASP A 220 -0.26 12.21 5.98
CA ASP A 220 -0.67 13.38 5.20
C ASP A 220 -2.10 13.86 5.52
N ALA A 221 -2.84 13.08 6.30
CA ALA A 221 -4.12 13.48 6.88
C ALA A 221 -3.98 14.24 8.22
N GLY A 222 -2.77 14.55 8.66
CA GLY A 222 -2.47 15.18 9.95
C GLY A 222 -2.25 14.17 11.07
N SER A 223 -1.59 14.61 12.13
CA SER A 223 -1.16 13.72 13.20
C SER A 223 -0.94 14.46 14.51
N GLY A 224 -0.56 13.72 15.56
CA GLY A 224 -0.29 14.23 16.89
C GLY A 224 0.93 15.16 17.00
N ILE A 225 1.78 15.23 15.99
CA ILE A 225 2.92 16.17 15.92
C ILE A 225 2.58 17.48 15.18
N CYS A 226 1.34 17.67 14.83
CA CYS A 226 0.84 18.79 14.05
C CYS A 226 1.30 18.77 12.58
N TRP A 227 0.67 19.61 11.78
CA TRP A 227 0.96 19.72 10.38
C TRP A 227 2.31 20.39 10.11
N SER A 228 2.98 19.94 9.09
CA SER A 228 4.09 20.65 8.48
C SER A 228 3.63 21.97 7.86
N ASP A 229 4.48 22.99 7.87
CA ASP A 229 4.17 24.34 7.40
C ASP A 229 3.66 24.39 5.95
N TRP A 230 4.09 23.46 5.10
CA TRP A 230 3.69 23.44 3.69
C TRP A 230 2.40 22.66 3.42
N GLN A 231 1.96 21.80 4.33
CA GLN A 231 0.76 20.98 4.15
C GLN A 231 -0.52 21.71 4.54
N TYR A 232 -0.44 22.52 5.59
CA TYR A 232 -1.63 23.16 6.14
C TYR A 232 -1.38 24.61 6.57
N VAL A 233 -2.11 25.53 5.94
CA VAL A 233 -2.09 26.96 6.22
C VAL A 233 -3.54 27.43 6.39
N GLY A 234 -4.16 27.08 7.51
CA GLY A 234 -5.56 27.42 7.72
C GLY A 234 -5.91 27.77 9.17
N PRO A 235 -7.16 28.20 9.41
CA PRO A 235 -7.61 28.61 10.76
C PRO A 235 -7.63 27.47 11.76
N ASN A 236 -7.59 26.23 11.31
CA ASN A 236 -7.54 25.02 12.16
C ASN A 236 -6.11 24.53 12.40
N GLY A 237 -5.10 25.36 12.09
CA GLY A 237 -3.71 25.06 12.39
C GLY A 237 -3.44 25.04 13.90
N PRO A 238 -2.27 24.51 14.32
CA PRO A 238 -1.93 24.36 15.73
C PRO A 238 -1.86 25.69 16.44
N THR A 239 -2.52 25.79 17.59
CA THR A 239 -2.48 27.00 18.44
C THR A 239 -1.38 26.92 19.47
N HIS A 240 -1.14 25.76 20.06
CA HIS A 240 -0.12 25.52 21.09
C HIS A 240 1.26 25.32 20.48
N CYS A 241 1.37 24.59 19.40
CA CYS A 241 2.63 24.17 18.80
C CYS A 241 3.30 25.23 17.91
N LYS A 242 2.66 26.35 17.61
CA LYS A 242 3.21 27.34 16.66
C LYS A 242 4.54 27.98 17.07
N ASN A 243 4.88 27.91 18.35
CA ASN A 243 6.14 28.43 18.89
C ASN A 243 7.18 27.30 19.08
N HIS A 244 6.86 26.08 18.72
CA HIS A 244 7.74 24.91 18.78
C HIS A 244 8.11 24.47 17.37
N SER A 245 9.39 24.22 17.16
CA SER A 245 9.88 23.68 15.89
C SER A 245 9.35 22.27 15.64
N MET A 246 9.45 21.76 14.41
CA MET A 246 9.02 20.40 14.11
C MET A 246 9.90 19.37 14.85
N GLY A 247 11.20 19.61 14.96
CA GLY A 247 12.11 18.77 15.74
C GLY A 247 11.73 18.72 17.23
N GLU A 248 11.39 19.86 17.85
CA GLU A 248 10.91 19.88 19.24
C GLU A 248 9.62 19.07 19.41
N ARG A 249 8.67 19.17 18.49
CA ARG A 249 7.39 18.43 18.55
C ARG A 249 7.61 16.92 18.39
N VAL A 250 8.44 16.51 17.44
CA VAL A 250 8.81 15.10 17.23
C VAL A 250 9.55 14.55 18.44
N ALA A 251 10.55 15.28 18.95
CA ALA A 251 11.29 14.88 20.14
C ALA A 251 10.38 14.74 21.37
N THR A 252 9.42 15.66 21.54
CA THR A 252 8.46 15.62 22.65
C THR A 252 7.57 14.36 22.59
N LEU A 253 7.09 13.99 21.39
CA LEU A 253 6.34 12.75 21.21
C LEU A 253 7.20 11.53 21.51
N MET A 254 8.41 11.44 20.96
CA MET A 254 9.32 10.32 21.20
C MET A 254 9.69 10.18 22.67
N ASN A 255 9.99 11.30 23.35
CA ASN A 255 10.28 11.31 24.78
C ASN A 255 9.10 10.88 25.63
N SER A 256 7.85 11.16 25.21
CA SER A 256 6.67 10.67 25.91
C SER A 256 6.58 9.13 25.88
N PHE A 257 6.93 8.51 24.75
CA PHE A 257 6.99 7.06 24.62
C PHE A 257 8.17 6.47 25.39
N LYS A 258 9.37 7.07 25.30
CA LYS A 258 10.54 6.65 26.09
C LYS A 258 10.26 6.71 27.59
N THR A 259 9.62 7.78 28.07
CA THR A 259 9.21 7.90 29.48
C THR A 259 8.24 6.80 29.90
N GLY A 260 7.33 6.40 29.00
CA GLY A 260 6.44 5.26 29.26
C GLY A 260 7.20 3.93 29.35
N ALA A 261 8.16 3.72 28.46
CA ALA A 261 9.01 2.53 28.48
C ALA A 261 9.87 2.45 29.73
N GLU A 262 10.53 3.55 30.10
CA GLU A 262 11.32 3.63 31.34
C GLU A 262 10.50 3.28 32.59
N LYS A 263 9.24 3.72 32.67
CA LYS A 263 8.33 3.38 33.78
C LYS A 263 7.98 1.89 33.82
N ALA A 264 7.89 1.25 32.65
CA ALA A 264 7.70 -0.20 32.52
C ALA A 264 8.99 -1.00 32.80
N GLY A 265 10.14 -0.33 32.93
CA GLY A 265 11.45 -0.97 33.08
C GLY A 265 12.05 -1.46 31.76
N GLU A 266 11.57 -0.97 30.63
CA GLU A 266 11.95 -1.36 29.29
C GLU A 266 12.71 -0.24 28.57
N ASP A 267 13.58 -0.61 27.62
CA ASP A 267 14.18 0.31 26.66
C ASP A 267 13.65 0.03 25.26
N ILE A 268 13.33 1.09 24.53
CA ILE A 268 12.72 0.99 23.20
C ILE A 268 13.48 1.83 22.18
N SER A 269 13.54 1.35 20.95
CA SER A 269 13.91 2.13 19.79
C SER A 269 12.67 2.71 19.11
N ILE A 270 12.77 3.94 18.60
CA ILE A 270 11.67 4.58 17.86
C ILE A 270 12.18 5.01 16.48
N TYR A 271 11.50 4.57 15.45
CA TYR A 271 11.79 4.94 14.06
C TYR A 271 10.64 5.78 13.50
N LEU A 272 10.93 7.01 13.09
CA LEU A 272 9.99 7.86 12.38
C LEU A 272 10.29 7.79 10.88
N THR A 273 9.31 7.40 10.09
CA THR A 273 9.39 7.45 8.63
C THR A 273 8.41 8.50 8.11
N GLY A 274 8.83 9.32 7.14
CA GLY A 274 7.91 10.29 6.57
C GLY A 274 8.51 11.11 5.44
N SER A 275 7.66 11.38 4.45
CA SER A 275 7.99 12.26 3.32
C SER A 275 7.33 13.64 3.46
N MET A 276 6.59 13.86 4.55
CA MET A 276 5.69 14.99 4.70
C MET A 276 6.32 16.20 5.41
N PHE A 277 7.62 16.19 5.57
CA PHE A 277 8.39 17.30 6.14
C PHE A 277 9.12 18.11 5.07
N SER A 278 9.19 19.41 5.25
CA SER A 278 10.07 20.27 4.47
C SER A 278 11.54 19.98 4.78
N ASP A 279 12.46 20.41 3.92
CA ASP A 279 13.90 20.18 4.15
C ASP A 279 14.43 20.91 5.39
N VAL A 280 13.79 22.02 5.78
CA VAL A 280 14.11 22.73 7.02
C VAL A 280 13.66 21.92 8.22
N GLU A 281 12.43 21.41 8.20
CA GLU A 281 11.88 20.56 9.26
C GLU A 281 12.67 19.26 9.42
N LYS A 282 13.10 18.64 8.32
CA LYS A 282 13.94 17.42 8.37
C LYS A 282 15.26 17.67 9.11
N LYS A 283 15.95 18.78 8.81
CA LYS A 283 17.20 19.13 9.50
C LYS A 283 16.98 19.39 10.98
N ASP A 284 15.89 20.06 11.32
CA ASP A 284 15.50 20.33 12.68
C ASP A 284 15.22 19.04 13.46
N ILE A 285 14.46 18.11 12.86
CA ILE A 285 14.20 16.79 13.43
C ILE A 285 15.51 16.05 13.71
N TYR A 286 16.43 15.97 12.73
CA TYR A 286 17.71 15.26 12.91
C TYR A 286 18.55 15.82 14.07
N GLN A 287 18.49 17.13 14.30
CA GLN A 287 19.28 17.77 15.36
C GLN A 287 18.73 17.51 16.77
N LEU A 288 17.44 17.17 16.88
CA LEU A 288 16.72 17.09 18.16
C LEU A 288 16.25 15.67 18.49
N LEU A 289 16.63 14.65 17.70
CA LEU A 289 16.26 13.26 17.97
C LEU A 289 16.79 12.82 19.35
N PRO A 290 15.92 12.24 20.19
CA PRO A 290 16.35 11.60 21.43
C PRO A 290 17.24 10.38 21.17
N GLU A 291 18.00 9.95 22.17
CA GLU A 291 18.80 8.73 22.11
C GLU A 291 17.90 7.50 21.83
N GLY A 292 18.36 6.60 20.95
CA GLY A 292 17.59 5.44 20.50
C GLY A 292 16.42 5.78 19.57
N CYS A 293 16.33 7.03 19.10
CA CYS A 293 15.34 7.46 18.14
C CYS A 293 15.98 7.78 16.79
N TYR A 294 15.28 7.43 15.71
CA TYR A 294 15.78 7.51 14.34
C TYR A 294 14.74 8.15 13.44
N PHE A 295 15.20 8.90 12.45
CA PHE A 295 14.33 9.48 11.43
C PHE A 295 14.82 9.09 10.04
N GLN A 296 13.93 8.52 9.23
CA GLN A 296 14.21 8.17 7.84
C GLN A 296 13.41 9.08 6.91
N SER A 297 14.13 9.92 6.19
CA SER A 297 13.57 10.70 5.08
C SER A 297 13.89 10.02 3.76
N HIS A 298 12.91 9.96 2.85
CA HIS A 298 13.08 9.31 1.54
C HIS A 298 14.13 9.95 0.60
N ASN A 299 14.74 11.06 0.98
CA ASN A 299 15.59 11.86 0.09
C ASN A 299 16.93 12.30 0.69
N SER A 300 17.45 11.64 1.72
CA SER A 300 18.73 12.08 2.28
C SER A 300 19.79 10.98 2.25
N ASP A 301 20.96 11.32 1.72
CA ASP A 301 22.17 10.49 1.79
C ASP A 301 22.73 10.35 3.23
N GLU A 302 22.09 11.03 4.20
CA GLU A 302 22.55 11.09 5.60
C GLU A 302 21.85 10.07 6.51
N VAL A 303 21.02 9.18 5.96
CA VAL A 303 20.23 8.28 6.78
C VAL A 303 21.01 7.07 7.25
N LYS A 304 21.35 7.08 8.51
CA LYS A 304 21.69 5.87 9.28
C LYS A 304 20.38 5.33 9.86
N GLY A 305 19.70 4.44 9.18
CA GLY A 305 18.43 4.06 9.76
C GLY A 305 18.02 2.65 9.43
N ILE A 306 17.23 2.49 8.40
CA ILE A 306 16.57 1.22 8.08
C ILE A 306 16.68 0.98 6.59
N ASN A 307 17.10 -0.22 6.22
CA ASN A 307 16.90 -0.72 4.87
C ASN A 307 15.58 -1.48 4.80
N SER A 308 14.72 -1.06 3.91
CA SER A 308 13.38 -1.60 3.78
C SER A 308 13.25 -2.46 2.53
N MET A 309 12.83 -3.72 2.71
CA MET A 309 12.40 -4.61 1.63
C MET A 309 10.89 -4.74 1.68
N ILE A 310 10.21 -4.38 0.61
CA ILE A 310 8.79 -4.62 0.46
C ILE A 310 8.60 -5.85 -0.43
N VAL A 311 7.95 -6.87 0.12
CA VAL A 311 7.60 -8.11 -0.58
C VAL A 311 6.09 -8.19 -0.65
N GLY A 312 5.55 -8.10 -1.83
CA GLY A 312 4.10 -8.19 -2.03
C GLY A 312 3.57 -7.32 -3.15
N ASN A 313 2.46 -7.74 -3.72
CA ASN A 313 1.81 -7.12 -4.87
C ASN A 313 0.31 -6.94 -4.64
N TYR A 314 -0.09 -6.37 -3.51
CA TYR A 314 -1.50 -6.17 -3.17
C TYR A 314 -2.35 -5.69 -4.35
N PRO A 315 -3.58 -6.19 -4.57
CA PRO A 315 -4.26 -7.19 -3.73
C PRO A 315 -3.83 -8.63 -4.01
N VAL A 316 -2.89 -8.86 -4.90
CA VAL A 316 -2.47 -10.21 -5.30
C VAL A 316 -1.40 -10.74 -4.36
N ARG A 317 -1.54 -12.00 -3.97
CA ARG A 317 -0.65 -12.78 -3.12
C ARG A 317 0.03 -13.87 -3.95
N GLY A 318 1.24 -14.27 -3.60
CA GLY A 318 1.93 -15.38 -4.26
C GLY A 318 2.68 -15.04 -5.55
N MET A 319 2.74 -13.76 -5.90
CA MET A 319 3.64 -13.32 -6.96
C MET A 319 5.08 -13.30 -6.45
N PHE A 320 5.98 -13.86 -7.20
CA PHE A 320 7.37 -13.93 -6.83
C PHE A 320 8.28 -13.61 -8.03
N ASN A 321 9.07 -12.56 -7.91
CA ASN A 321 10.10 -12.20 -8.87
C ASN A 321 11.49 -12.40 -8.25
N PRO A 322 12.13 -13.58 -8.45
CA PRO A 322 13.38 -13.89 -7.78
C PRO A 322 14.52 -12.93 -8.14
N LEU A 323 14.55 -12.40 -9.36
CA LEU A 323 15.61 -11.46 -9.78
C LEU A 323 15.50 -10.13 -9.05
N GLU A 324 14.30 -9.57 -8.92
CA GLU A 324 14.05 -8.35 -8.15
C GLU A 324 14.45 -8.53 -6.68
N ILE A 325 14.12 -9.68 -6.09
CA ILE A 325 14.47 -10.00 -4.70
C ILE A 325 15.99 -10.14 -4.53
N ILE A 326 16.67 -10.83 -5.43
CA ILE A 326 18.13 -10.96 -5.45
C ILE A 326 18.79 -9.57 -5.46
N GLN A 327 18.32 -8.67 -6.32
CA GLN A 327 18.84 -7.32 -6.44
C GLN A 327 18.62 -6.50 -5.17
N ASN A 328 17.43 -6.60 -4.58
CA ASN A 328 17.09 -5.90 -3.33
C ASN A 328 17.92 -6.39 -2.15
N ILE A 329 18.10 -7.71 -1.99
CA ILE A 329 18.96 -8.28 -0.94
C ILE A 329 20.42 -7.85 -1.14
N GLY A 330 20.91 -7.89 -2.38
CA GLY A 330 22.26 -7.45 -2.71
C GLY A 330 22.51 -5.97 -2.38
N ALA A 331 21.56 -5.10 -2.65
CA ALA A 331 21.64 -3.69 -2.30
C ALA A 331 21.76 -3.48 -0.79
N ILE A 332 20.94 -4.18 0.01
CA ILE A 332 20.93 -4.09 1.48
C ILE A 332 22.24 -4.57 2.10
N GLN A 333 22.87 -5.60 1.55
CA GLN A 333 24.16 -6.08 2.08
C GLN A 333 25.29 -5.07 1.92
N ASN A 334 25.20 -4.22 0.91
CA ASN A 334 26.23 -3.22 0.61
C ASN A 334 26.06 -1.92 1.42
N GLU A 335 24.97 -1.78 2.16
CA GLU A 335 24.71 -0.60 2.96
C GLU A 335 25.17 -0.76 4.42
N SER A 336 25.57 0.34 5.04
CA SER A 336 26.13 0.37 6.40
C SER A 336 25.08 0.33 7.52
N THR A 337 23.82 0.03 7.19
CA THR A 337 22.73 0.04 8.17
C THR A 337 22.63 -1.29 8.92
N ASN A 338 22.41 -1.18 10.24
CA ASN A 338 22.29 -2.36 11.09
C ASN A 338 20.84 -2.90 11.15
N THR A 339 19.85 -2.11 10.73
CA THR A 339 18.44 -2.51 10.80
C THR A 339 17.88 -2.79 9.40
N VAL A 340 17.31 -3.97 9.24
CA VAL A 340 16.65 -4.44 8.01
C VAL A 340 15.17 -4.64 8.30
N PHE A 341 14.33 -3.86 7.63
CA PHE A 341 12.89 -3.97 7.71
C PHE A 341 12.35 -4.79 6.54
N ILE A 342 11.76 -5.95 6.85
CA ILE A 342 11.18 -6.88 5.87
C ILE A 342 9.66 -6.75 5.94
N ASN A 343 9.05 -6.29 4.88
CA ASN A 343 7.64 -5.94 4.87
C ASN A 343 6.86 -6.84 3.88
N PHE A 344 6.19 -7.85 4.41
CA PHE A 344 5.27 -8.73 3.67
C PHE A 344 3.86 -8.14 3.60
N ARG A 345 3.74 -6.91 3.15
CA ARG A 345 2.47 -6.22 3.14
C ARG A 345 2.06 -5.72 1.78
N SER A 346 0.78 -5.43 1.70
CA SER A 346 0.19 -4.55 0.71
C SER A 346 0.30 -3.08 1.13
N SER A 347 -0.09 -2.17 0.24
CA SER A 347 -0.38 -0.81 0.66
C SER A 347 -1.50 -0.81 1.72
N TYR A 348 -1.41 0.12 2.68
CA TYR A 348 -2.38 0.34 3.76
C TYR A 348 -2.56 -0.81 4.76
N ASP A 349 -1.53 -1.67 4.92
CA ASP A 349 -1.50 -2.71 5.94
C ASP A 349 -2.70 -3.68 5.92
N ARG A 350 -3.24 -3.98 4.72
CA ARG A 350 -4.45 -4.77 4.56
C ARG A 350 -4.33 -6.03 3.74
N GLY A 351 -3.18 -6.46 3.43
CA GLY A 351 -2.96 -7.73 2.74
C GLY A 351 -1.66 -8.35 3.19
N TYR A 352 -1.67 -9.63 3.37
CA TYR A 352 -0.51 -10.44 3.69
C TYR A 352 -0.07 -11.24 2.47
N GLU A 353 1.23 -11.42 2.31
CA GLU A 353 1.80 -12.22 1.22
C GLU A 353 1.49 -13.71 1.41
N HIS A 354 1.42 -14.46 0.31
CA HIS A 354 1.17 -15.89 0.35
C HIS A 354 2.31 -16.64 1.07
N PRO A 355 2.01 -17.66 1.89
CA PRO A 355 3.03 -18.41 2.64
C PRO A 355 4.18 -18.95 1.79
N ASP A 356 3.89 -19.48 0.61
CA ASP A 356 4.93 -20.02 -0.30
C ASP A 356 5.90 -18.92 -0.74
N ALA A 357 5.41 -17.73 -1.09
CA ALA A 357 6.26 -16.61 -1.48
C ALA A 357 7.09 -16.11 -0.29
N THR A 358 6.52 -16.09 0.92
CA THR A 358 7.24 -15.76 2.16
C THR A 358 8.36 -16.74 2.43
N GLU A 359 8.10 -18.04 2.31
CA GLU A 359 9.11 -19.09 2.50
C GLU A 359 10.24 -18.97 1.49
N LYS A 360 9.93 -18.82 0.20
CA LYS A 360 10.94 -18.65 -0.86
C LYS A 360 11.76 -17.39 -0.68
N PHE A 361 11.15 -16.30 -0.20
CA PHE A 361 11.88 -15.09 0.15
C PHE A 361 12.87 -15.33 1.28
N MET A 362 12.44 -15.98 2.37
CA MET A 362 13.31 -16.32 3.49
C MET A 362 14.44 -17.27 3.10
N ASP A 363 14.18 -18.24 2.23
CA ASP A 363 15.20 -19.13 1.69
C ASP A 363 16.30 -18.35 0.94
N LEU A 364 15.90 -17.41 0.10
CA LEU A 364 16.84 -16.56 -0.62
C LEU A 364 17.64 -15.65 0.32
N LEU A 365 16.98 -15.00 1.28
CA LEU A 365 17.63 -14.12 2.23
C LEU A 365 18.67 -14.89 3.06
N ILE A 366 18.32 -16.05 3.60
CA ILE A 366 19.22 -16.89 4.40
C ILE A 366 20.41 -17.34 3.56
N ARG A 367 20.15 -17.80 2.33
CA ARG A 367 21.23 -18.18 1.40
C ARG A 367 22.24 -17.05 1.18
N TYR A 368 21.77 -15.82 1.06
CA TYR A 368 22.62 -14.64 0.96
C TYR A 368 23.40 -14.34 2.24
N LEU A 369 22.76 -14.55 3.40
CA LEU A 369 23.42 -14.32 4.70
C LEU A 369 24.50 -15.35 4.97
N GLU A 370 24.30 -16.61 4.55
CA GLU A 370 25.30 -17.68 4.65
C GLU A 370 26.44 -17.51 3.66
N ASN A 371 26.13 -17.10 2.46
CA ASN A 371 27.08 -16.99 1.35
C ASN A 371 26.85 -15.66 0.62
N PRO A 372 27.42 -14.53 1.13
CA PRO A 372 27.31 -13.26 0.46
C PRO A 372 27.77 -13.37 -0.99
N ALA A 373 26.84 -13.23 -1.92
CA ALA A 373 27.12 -13.37 -3.33
C ALA A 373 27.89 -12.13 -3.84
N GLU A 374 28.69 -12.34 -4.88
CA GLU A 374 29.20 -11.23 -5.67
C GLU A 374 28.02 -10.40 -6.19
N THR A 375 28.13 -9.08 -6.13
CA THR A 375 27.12 -8.17 -6.65
C THR A 375 27.39 -7.84 -8.11
N GLY A 376 26.32 -7.61 -8.87
CA GLY A 376 26.39 -7.21 -10.26
C GLY A 376 25.63 -8.17 -11.21
N VAL A 377 25.23 -7.64 -12.35
CA VAL A 377 24.32 -8.31 -13.30
C VAL A 377 24.71 -9.76 -13.59
N MET A 378 25.98 -10.02 -13.84
CA MET A 378 26.45 -11.38 -14.15
C MET A 378 26.37 -12.34 -12.96
N ALA A 379 26.53 -11.84 -11.74
CA ALA A 379 26.42 -12.65 -10.53
C ALA A 379 24.94 -12.92 -10.20
N GLU A 380 24.10 -11.91 -10.34
CA GLU A 380 22.64 -11.98 -10.18
C GLU A 380 22.05 -13.00 -11.19
N ASP A 381 22.44 -12.93 -12.47
CA ASP A 381 22.00 -13.87 -13.50
C ASP A 381 22.46 -15.32 -13.22
N ARG A 382 23.70 -15.51 -12.74
CA ARG A 382 24.19 -16.83 -12.35
C ARG A 382 23.38 -17.42 -11.20
N LEU A 383 23.09 -16.62 -10.19
CA LEU A 383 22.28 -17.06 -9.05
C LEU A 383 20.84 -17.38 -9.50
N LEU A 384 20.22 -16.49 -10.31
CA LEU A 384 18.91 -16.75 -10.87
C LEU A 384 18.88 -18.06 -11.67
N TYR A 385 19.87 -18.30 -12.54
CA TYR A 385 19.93 -19.52 -13.33
C TYR A 385 20.10 -20.77 -12.46
N GLN A 386 20.88 -20.67 -11.37
CA GLN A 386 21.02 -21.74 -10.40
C GLN A 386 19.68 -22.05 -9.71
N LEU A 387 18.91 -21.03 -9.30
CA LEU A 387 17.57 -21.22 -8.75
C LEU A 387 16.62 -21.85 -9.77
N CYS A 388 16.71 -21.46 -11.04
CA CYS A 388 15.93 -22.06 -12.11
C CYS A 388 16.20 -23.56 -12.28
N ARG A 389 17.46 -23.99 -12.11
CA ARG A 389 17.82 -25.42 -12.10
C ARG A 389 17.29 -26.14 -10.86
N GLU A 390 17.35 -25.52 -9.71
CA GLU A 390 16.84 -26.06 -8.44
C GLU A 390 15.31 -26.22 -8.48
N TRP A 391 14.59 -25.24 -8.96
CA TRP A 391 13.12 -25.22 -8.98
C TRP A 391 12.50 -25.96 -10.17
N GLY A 392 13.08 -25.86 -11.33
CA GLY A 392 12.57 -26.45 -12.57
C GLY A 392 13.24 -27.76 -12.96
N GLY A 393 14.39 -28.05 -12.40
CA GLY A 393 15.30 -29.10 -12.90
C GLY A 393 16.01 -28.64 -14.18
N GLU A 394 17.04 -29.38 -14.59
CA GLU A 394 17.87 -29.05 -15.76
C GLU A 394 17.07 -28.79 -17.05
N LYS A 395 16.01 -29.55 -17.27
CA LYS A 395 15.21 -29.45 -18.51
C LYS A 395 14.40 -28.16 -18.63
N ASN A 396 14.04 -27.53 -17.50
CA ASN A 396 13.20 -26.35 -17.47
C ASN A 396 13.99 -25.07 -17.09
N ALA A 397 15.29 -25.17 -16.81
CA ALA A 397 16.09 -24.07 -16.31
C ALA A 397 16.06 -22.85 -17.25
N ASP A 398 16.28 -23.07 -18.55
CA ASP A 398 16.24 -21.99 -19.56
C ASP A 398 14.84 -21.36 -19.67
N LEU A 399 13.79 -22.19 -19.58
CA LEU A 399 12.41 -21.75 -19.65
C LEU A 399 12.07 -20.83 -18.46
N LEU A 400 12.44 -21.25 -17.23
CA LEU A 400 12.24 -20.46 -16.02
C LEU A 400 13.07 -19.17 -16.02
N PHE A 401 14.33 -19.25 -16.44
CA PHE A 401 15.20 -18.07 -16.55
C PHE A 401 14.58 -17.02 -17.47
N ASN A 402 14.09 -17.44 -18.63
CA ASN A 402 13.41 -16.53 -19.56
C ASN A 402 12.07 -15.98 -19.00
N ALA A 403 11.33 -16.81 -18.23
CA ALA A 403 10.10 -16.36 -17.58
C ALA A 403 10.37 -15.27 -16.53
N PHE A 404 11.34 -15.48 -15.64
CA PHE A 404 11.71 -14.51 -14.61
C PHE A 404 12.34 -13.25 -15.19
N THR A 405 13.13 -13.37 -16.25
CA THR A 405 13.63 -12.19 -16.98
C THR A 405 12.48 -11.38 -17.61
N ALA A 406 11.46 -12.04 -18.15
CA ALA A 406 10.28 -11.35 -18.69
C ALA A 406 9.48 -10.64 -17.59
N LEU A 407 9.38 -11.19 -16.38
CA LEU A 407 8.76 -10.54 -15.23
C LEU A 407 9.55 -9.31 -14.77
N GLU A 408 10.88 -9.42 -14.71
CA GLU A 408 11.75 -8.27 -14.38
C GLU A 408 11.61 -7.14 -15.42
N GLU A 409 11.60 -7.49 -16.69
CA GLU A 409 11.33 -6.53 -17.75
C GLU A 409 9.95 -5.90 -17.65
N ALA A 410 8.92 -6.64 -17.25
CA ALA A 410 7.58 -6.11 -16.98
C ALA A 410 7.61 -5.09 -15.84
N GLY A 411 8.31 -5.37 -14.76
CA GLY A 411 8.46 -4.51 -13.58
C GLY A 411 8.85 -3.07 -13.92
N LYS A 412 9.66 -2.87 -14.97
CA LYS A 412 10.08 -1.55 -15.46
C LYS A 412 8.91 -0.67 -15.93
N TYR A 413 7.81 -1.27 -16.35
CA TYR A 413 6.61 -0.57 -16.82
C TYR A 413 5.55 -0.43 -15.74
N LYS A 414 5.61 -1.23 -14.66
CA LYS A 414 4.61 -1.28 -13.60
C LYS A 414 4.35 0.08 -12.96
N SER A 415 5.40 0.79 -12.58
CA SER A 415 5.28 2.09 -11.92
C SER A 415 4.62 3.16 -12.80
N VAL A 416 4.90 3.14 -14.11
CA VAL A 416 4.29 4.06 -15.08
C VAL A 416 2.82 3.70 -15.28
N ALA A 417 2.52 2.40 -15.43
CA ALA A 417 1.16 1.89 -15.60
C ALA A 417 0.26 2.27 -14.40
N VAL A 418 0.72 2.01 -13.18
CA VAL A 418 -0.04 2.33 -11.96
C VAL A 418 -0.29 3.83 -11.81
N ARG A 419 0.72 4.67 -12.02
CA ARG A 419 0.57 6.13 -11.92
C ARG A 419 -0.41 6.70 -12.92
N GLY A 420 -0.43 6.11 -14.11
CA GLY A 420 -1.33 6.56 -15.16
C GLY A 420 -2.79 6.20 -14.90
N ALA A 421 -3.04 5.16 -14.12
CA ALA A 421 -4.38 4.60 -13.99
C ALA A 421 -5.19 5.16 -12.82
N SER A 422 -4.55 5.45 -11.67
CA SER A 422 -5.27 5.89 -10.47
C SER A 422 -4.58 7.04 -9.74
N GLY A 423 -3.56 7.59 -10.32
CA GLY A 423 -2.79 8.67 -9.73
C GLY A 423 -1.91 8.24 -8.55
N MET A 424 -2.39 7.60 -7.52
CA MET A 424 -1.64 7.46 -6.28
C MET A 424 -1.62 6.07 -5.64
N TYR A 425 -2.69 5.29 -5.71
CA TYR A 425 -2.86 4.13 -4.86
C TYR A 425 -3.19 2.87 -5.64
N TRP A 426 -2.29 1.90 -5.59
CA TRP A 426 -2.46 0.61 -6.25
C TRP A 426 -3.73 -0.13 -5.80
N GLY A 427 -4.05 -0.12 -4.51
CA GLY A 427 -5.27 -0.74 -3.99
C GLY A 427 -6.55 -0.14 -4.59
N VAL A 428 -6.57 1.17 -4.82
CA VAL A 428 -7.68 1.85 -5.50
C VAL A 428 -7.76 1.45 -6.95
N SER A 429 -6.64 1.33 -7.65
CA SER A 429 -6.60 0.87 -9.05
C SER A 429 -7.19 -0.54 -9.21
N ALA A 430 -6.98 -1.41 -8.24
CA ALA A 430 -7.52 -2.76 -8.27
C ALA A 430 -9.06 -2.79 -8.30
N ARG A 431 -9.74 -1.73 -7.80
CA ARG A 431 -11.20 -1.61 -7.83
C ARG A 431 -11.79 -1.55 -9.24
N HIS A 432 -11.01 -1.27 -10.27
CA HIS A 432 -11.51 -1.36 -11.64
C HIS A 432 -12.00 -2.75 -12.02
N ILE A 433 -11.52 -3.82 -11.38
CA ILE A 433 -12.01 -5.18 -11.66
C ILE A 433 -13.49 -5.37 -11.27
N THR A 434 -14.00 -4.65 -10.28
CA THR A 434 -15.39 -4.75 -9.83
C THR A 434 -16.30 -3.65 -10.36
N ARG A 435 -15.74 -2.55 -10.88
CA ARG A 435 -16.49 -1.41 -11.39
C ARG A 435 -17.00 -1.70 -12.82
N PRO A 436 -18.29 -1.51 -13.12
CA PRO A 436 -18.82 -1.64 -14.48
C PRO A 436 -18.19 -0.61 -15.43
N LEU A 437 -17.76 -1.05 -16.60
CA LEU A 437 -17.27 -0.18 -17.66
C LEU A 437 -18.38 0.04 -18.68
N VAL A 438 -19.02 1.20 -18.63
CA VAL A 438 -20.14 1.58 -19.51
C VAL A 438 -19.85 2.89 -20.23
N VAL A 439 -20.52 3.12 -21.35
CA VAL A 439 -20.31 4.35 -22.15
C VAL A 439 -20.97 5.56 -21.53
N ALA A 440 -22.09 5.37 -20.87
CA ALA A 440 -22.94 6.41 -20.29
C ALA A 440 -23.26 6.10 -18.82
N PRO A 441 -22.34 6.35 -17.89
CA PRO A 441 -22.56 6.11 -16.46
C PRO A 441 -23.80 6.79 -15.88
N GLU A 442 -24.22 7.91 -16.47
CA GLU A 442 -25.42 8.64 -16.09
C GLU A 442 -26.74 7.90 -16.35
N LEU A 443 -26.70 6.79 -17.07
CA LEU A 443 -27.86 5.91 -17.30
C LEU A 443 -27.93 4.75 -16.32
N LEU A 444 -26.93 4.58 -15.47
CA LEU A 444 -26.97 3.57 -14.40
C LEU A 444 -28.13 3.87 -13.46
N SER A 445 -28.86 2.84 -13.06
CA SER A 445 -29.87 2.92 -12.01
C SER A 445 -29.20 3.11 -10.63
N GLU A 446 -29.96 3.58 -9.65
CA GLU A 446 -29.49 3.71 -8.28
C GLU A 446 -28.97 2.36 -7.71
N GLU A 447 -29.60 1.24 -8.05
CA GLU A 447 -29.14 -0.09 -7.64
C GLU A 447 -27.80 -0.45 -8.26
N GLU A 448 -27.59 -0.16 -9.54
CA GLU A 448 -26.33 -0.39 -10.24
C GLU A 448 -25.21 0.52 -9.74
N GLU A 449 -25.51 1.78 -9.39
CA GLU A 449 -24.55 2.69 -8.77
C GLU A 449 -24.17 2.26 -7.35
N ASN A 450 -25.14 1.90 -6.53
CA ASN A 450 -24.90 1.46 -5.15
C ASN A 450 -24.08 0.19 -5.05
N PHE A 451 -23.99 -0.58 -6.12
CA PHE A 451 -23.13 -1.74 -6.21
C PHE A 451 -21.63 -1.41 -6.08
N PHE A 452 -21.15 -0.30 -6.64
CA PHE A 452 -19.72 0.03 -6.66
C PHE A 452 -19.37 1.39 -6.03
N MET A 453 -20.32 2.33 -5.97
CA MET A 453 -20.08 3.68 -5.45
C MET A 453 -19.54 3.74 -4.03
N PRO A 454 -20.00 2.86 -3.10
CA PRO A 454 -19.44 2.85 -1.74
C PRO A 454 -17.95 2.60 -1.67
N HIS A 455 -17.36 2.02 -2.72
CA HIS A 455 -15.95 1.64 -2.78
C HIS A 455 -15.11 2.54 -3.71
N VAL A 456 -15.68 3.60 -4.24
CA VAL A 456 -14.95 4.57 -5.07
C VAL A 456 -14.17 5.54 -4.20
N PHE A 457 -12.90 5.77 -4.53
CA PHE A 457 -11.97 6.54 -3.71
C PHE A 457 -12.37 8.03 -3.58
N ASN A 458 -12.82 8.64 -4.65
CA ASN A 458 -13.33 10.01 -4.66
C ASN A 458 -14.80 10.00 -5.07
N PRO A 459 -15.72 9.90 -4.12
CA PRO A 459 -17.14 9.74 -4.40
C PRO A 459 -17.86 11.06 -4.71
N SER A 460 -17.17 12.10 -5.21
CA SER A 460 -17.92 13.19 -5.81
C SER A 460 -18.71 12.58 -6.97
N GLU A 461 -20.00 12.87 -7.05
CA GLU A 461 -20.90 12.27 -8.02
C GLU A 461 -20.38 12.40 -9.45
N GLU A 462 -19.71 13.50 -9.74
CA GLU A 462 -19.13 13.79 -11.03
C GLU A 462 -17.88 12.93 -11.31
N GLU A 463 -16.96 12.79 -10.36
CA GLU A 463 -15.77 11.96 -10.49
C GLU A 463 -16.11 10.46 -10.53
N ALA A 464 -17.07 10.02 -9.76
CA ALA A 464 -17.45 8.62 -9.71
C ALA A 464 -18.18 8.14 -10.96
N ARG A 465 -18.97 9.00 -11.59
CA ARG A 465 -19.74 8.69 -12.80
C ARG A 465 -18.96 8.94 -14.08
N MET A 466 -18.19 10.02 -14.14
CA MET A 466 -17.59 10.52 -15.38
C MET A 466 -16.10 10.23 -15.47
N ASP A 467 -15.36 10.25 -14.37
CA ASP A 467 -13.93 9.99 -14.35
C ASP A 467 -13.64 8.57 -13.83
N TYR A 468 -13.42 7.65 -14.73
CA TYR A 468 -12.97 6.31 -14.37
C TYR A 468 -11.52 6.30 -13.88
N THR A 469 -10.75 7.30 -14.23
CA THR A 469 -9.35 7.45 -13.86
C THR A 469 -9.02 8.92 -13.67
N ASP A 470 -8.09 9.20 -12.78
CA ASP A 470 -7.59 10.57 -12.50
C ASP A 470 -6.56 11.03 -13.57
N ILE A 471 -6.75 10.59 -14.81
CA ILE A 471 -5.79 10.84 -15.90
C ILE A 471 -6.23 12.06 -16.71
N HIS A 472 -5.42 13.10 -16.70
CA HIS A 472 -5.66 14.31 -17.46
C HIS A 472 -4.52 14.62 -18.47
N GLY A 473 -4.89 15.03 -19.69
CA GLY A 473 -3.95 15.55 -20.68
C GLY A 473 -2.94 14.53 -21.21
N ALA A 474 -1.67 14.93 -21.36
CA ALA A 474 -0.60 14.10 -21.93
C ALA A 474 -0.29 12.81 -21.15
N HIS A 475 -0.79 12.70 -19.93
CA HIS A 475 -0.63 11.49 -19.10
C HIS A 475 -1.52 10.33 -19.54
N ARG A 476 -2.41 10.51 -20.52
CA ARG A 476 -3.38 9.49 -20.96
C ARG A 476 -2.80 8.44 -21.89
N THR A 477 -1.89 8.83 -22.78
CA THR A 477 -1.33 7.91 -23.79
C THR A 477 -0.16 7.07 -23.27
N LEU A 478 0.64 7.61 -22.36
CA LEU A 478 1.76 6.89 -21.76
C LEU A 478 1.33 5.70 -20.89
N PRO A 479 0.29 5.84 -20.02
CA PRO A 479 -0.20 4.72 -19.22
C PRO A 479 -0.72 3.55 -20.04
N SER A 480 -1.52 3.78 -21.09
CA SER A 480 -2.04 2.71 -21.93
C SER A 480 -0.92 1.88 -22.57
N GLY A 481 0.10 2.53 -23.11
CA GLY A 481 1.26 1.84 -23.67
C GLY A 481 2.06 1.07 -22.62
N ALA A 482 2.22 1.64 -21.42
CA ALA A 482 2.91 0.98 -20.33
C ALA A 482 2.11 -0.22 -19.79
N VAL A 483 0.79 -0.07 -19.63
CA VAL A 483 -0.10 -1.16 -19.21
C VAL A 483 -0.08 -2.30 -20.21
N ASN A 484 -0.26 -2.03 -21.50
CA ASN A 484 -0.25 -3.04 -22.56
C ASN A 484 1.10 -3.78 -22.61
N THR A 485 2.21 -3.05 -22.47
CA THR A 485 3.55 -3.65 -22.45
C THR A 485 3.71 -4.53 -21.20
N TYR A 486 3.26 -4.06 -20.03
CA TYR A 486 3.30 -4.82 -18.78
C TYR A 486 2.52 -6.12 -18.91
N VAL A 487 1.24 -6.05 -19.30
CA VAL A 487 0.35 -7.21 -19.48
C VAL A 487 0.94 -8.21 -20.48
N SER A 488 1.44 -7.72 -21.63
CA SER A 488 2.06 -8.58 -22.66
C SER A 488 3.26 -9.37 -22.12
N ARG A 489 4.13 -8.73 -21.30
CA ARG A 489 5.30 -9.39 -20.74
C ARG A 489 4.94 -10.36 -19.62
N VAL A 490 3.98 -10.00 -18.78
CA VAL A 490 3.46 -10.90 -17.72
C VAL A 490 2.81 -12.13 -18.38
N ASN A 491 1.97 -11.96 -19.41
CA ASN A 491 1.34 -13.08 -20.12
C ASN A 491 2.37 -13.96 -20.83
N ARG A 492 3.46 -13.40 -21.34
CA ARG A 492 4.58 -14.17 -21.87
C ARG A 492 5.23 -15.03 -20.79
N ALA A 493 5.44 -14.48 -19.59
CA ALA A 493 5.99 -15.23 -18.47
C ALA A 493 5.02 -16.35 -18.02
N ILE A 494 3.72 -16.06 -17.91
CA ILE A 494 2.68 -17.06 -17.63
C ILE A 494 2.76 -18.23 -18.61
N GLY A 495 2.78 -17.96 -19.91
CA GLY A 495 2.85 -19.01 -20.93
C GLY A 495 4.11 -19.86 -20.83
N MET A 496 5.26 -19.29 -20.41
CA MET A 496 6.47 -20.08 -20.15
C MET A 496 6.34 -20.93 -18.88
N LEU A 497 5.81 -20.37 -17.80
CA LEU A 497 5.62 -21.09 -16.54
C LEU A 497 4.62 -22.25 -16.63
N GLU A 498 3.55 -22.10 -17.40
CA GLU A 498 2.57 -23.17 -17.68
C GLU A 498 3.20 -24.36 -18.42
N ASN A 499 4.22 -24.11 -19.21
CA ASN A 499 4.94 -25.17 -19.95
C ASN A 499 6.01 -25.87 -19.12
N VAL A 500 6.21 -25.53 -17.86
CA VAL A 500 7.11 -26.25 -16.96
C VAL A 500 6.59 -27.67 -16.73
N SER A 501 7.46 -28.65 -16.90
CA SER A 501 7.09 -30.09 -16.81
C SER A 501 6.53 -30.46 -15.43
N GLU A 502 5.63 -31.47 -15.40
CA GLU A 502 5.01 -31.97 -14.16
C GLU A 502 6.02 -32.55 -13.15
N ASN A 503 7.22 -32.89 -13.60
CA ASN A 503 8.28 -33.40 -12.76
C ASN A 503 9.25 -32.32 -12.24
N ALA A 504 8.91 -31.05 -12.36
CA ALA A 504 9.73 -29.97 -11.80
C ALA A 504 9.71 -30.03 -10.26
N PRO A 505 10.88 -29.89 -9.59
CA PRO A 505 10.95 -29.99 -8.12
C PRO A 505 9.97 -29.05 -7.39
N GLU A 506 9.82 -27.82 -7.86
CA GLU A 506 8.93 -26.82 -7.25
C GLU A 506 7.67 -26.58 -8.09
N LYS A 507 7.13 -27.63 -8.71
CA LYS A 507 5.97 -27.49 -9.61
C LYS A 507 4.77 -26.82 -8.96
N ALA A 508 4.45 -27.18 -7.71
CA ALA A 508 3.31 -26.62 -6.98
C ALA A 508 3.48 -25.10 -6.77
N PHE A 509 4.65 -24.66 -6.31
CA PHE A 509 4.96 -23.24 -6.15
C PHE A 509 4.84 -22.47 -7.48
N LEU A 510 5.38 -23.04 -8.56
CA LEU A 510 5.31 -22.40 -9.89
C LEU A 510 3.86 -22.31 -10.41
N GLN A 511 3.03 -23.33 -10.14
CA GLN A 511 1.60 -23.31 -10.48
C GLN A 511 0.85 -22.24 -9.67
N ASN A 512 1.11 -22.15 -8.37
CA ASN A 512 0.54 -21.11 -7.50
C ASN A 512 0.91 -19.71 -8.01
N MET A 513 2.17 -19.52 -8.37
CA MET A 513 2.63 -18.25 -8.96
C MET A 513 1.92 -17.91 -10.29
N VAL A 514 1.63 -18.92 -11.13
CA VAL A 514 0.85 -18.74 -12.37
C VAL A 514 -0.56 -18.21 -12.05
N GLN A 515 -1.24 -18.75 -11.03
CA GLN A 515 -2.57 -18.25 -10.63
C GLN A 515 -2.48 -16.78 -10.19
N ALA A 516 -1.53 -16.45 -9.33
CA ALA A 516 -1.30 -15.07 -8.88
C ALA A 516 -1.00 -14.12 -10.06
N LEU A 517 -0.16 -14.53 -11.00
CA LEU A 517 0.17 -13.74 -12.19
C LEU A 517 -1.03 -13.52 -13.11
N LYS A 518 -1.92 -14.51 -13.28
CA LYS A 518 -3.16 -14.37 -14.05
C LYS A 518 -4.08 -13.33 -13.43
N ILE A 519 -4.31 -13.39 -12.11
CA ILE A 519 -5.11 -12.41 -11.38
C ILE A 519 -4.51 -11.01 -11.54
N HIS A 520 -3.21 -10.89 -11.35
CA HIS A 520 -2.51 -9.62 -11.48
C HIS A 520 -2.59 -9.04 -12.91
N SER A 521 -2.40 -9.88 -13.91
CA SER A 521 -2.57 -9.50 -15.33
C SER A 521 -3.99 -9.00 -15.61
N SER A 522 -5.02 -9.67 -15.07
CA SER A 522 -6.42 -9.25 -15.20
C SER A 522 -6.67 -7.87 -14.57
N ILE A 523 -6.10 -7.58 -13.40
CA ILE A 523 -6.21 -6.26 -12.77
C ILE A 523 -5.62 -5.17 -13.68
N PHE A 524 -4.42 -5.39 -14.20
CA PHE A 524 -3.79 -4.41 -15.11
C PHE A 524 -4.55 -4.26 -16.43
N ARG A 525 -5.12 -5.34 -16.94
CA ARG A 525 -5.96 -5.30 -18.15
C ARG A 525 -7.20 -4.43 -17.92
N SER A 526 -7.90 -4.59 -16.79
CA SER A 526 -9.01 -3.69 -16.41
C SER A 526 -8.57 -2.23 -16.32
N ILE A 527 -7.43 -1.95 -15.64
CA ILE A 527 -6.88 -0.60 -15.57
C ILE A 527 -6.67 -0.01 -16.97
N GLY A 528 -6.09 -0.78 -17.90
CA GLY A 528 -5.87 -0.38 -19.27
C GLY A 528 -7.17 -0.09 -20.02
N ASN A 529 -8.17 -0.95 -19.85
CA ASN A 529 -9.48 -0.80 -20.47
C ASN A 529 -10.21 0.46 -19.98
N PHE A 530 -10.20 0.74 -18.68
CA PHE A 530 -10.78 1.97 -18.13
C PHE A 530 -10.04 3.22 -18.62
N ALA A 531 -8.71 3.19 -18.66
CA ALA A 531 -7.92 4.31 -19.17
C ALA A 531 -8.22 4.60 -20.66
N GLU A 532 -8.31 3.57 -21.49
CA GLU A 532 -8.61 3.71 -22.92
C GLU A 532 -10.06 4.16 -23.14
N ALA A 533 -11.03 3.59 -22.42
CA ALA A 533 -12.42 4.01 -22.48
C ALA A 533 -12.56 5.49 -22.10
N GLN A 534 -11.89 5.95 -21.05
CA GLN A 534 -11.89 7.35 -20.65
C GLN A 534 -11.28 8.24 -21.74
N ALA A 535 -10.18 7.84 -22.35
CA ALA A 535 -9.55 8.58 -23.44
C ALA A 535 -10.49 8.72 -24.66
N ILE A 536 -11.24 7.67 -24.98
CA ILE A 536 -12.24 7.69 -26.07
C ILE A 536 -13.39 8.63 -25.70
N ARG A 537 -13.93 8.54 -24.49
CA ARG A 537 -15.00 9.41 -24.00
C ARG A 537 -14.62 10.89 -24.05
N ASP A 538 -13.42 11.23 -23.60
CA ASP A 538 -12.94 12.61 -23.60
C ASP A 538 -12.82 13.18 -25.02
N ARG A 539 -12.34 12.38 -25.97
CA ARG A 539 -12.29 12.81 -27.39
C ARG A 539 -13.68 13.02 -28.00
N ASN A 540 -14.68 12.37 -27.44
CA ASN A 540 -16.05 12.40 -27.93
C ASN A 540 -17.03 13.13 -26.99
N ALA A 541 -16.54 13.94 -26.06
CA ALA A 541 -17.35 14.60 -25.04
C ALA A 541 -18.54 15.39 -25.60
N GLU A 542 -18.36 16.12 -26.72
CA GLU A 542 -19.44 16.85 -27.39
C GLU A 542 -20.51 15.92 -27.99
N LYS A 543 -20.09 14.79 -28.55
CA LYS A 543 -21.00 13.78 -29.09
C LYS A 543 -21.80 13.13 -27.95
N LEU A 544 -21.12 12.75 -26.88
CA LEU A 544 -21.74 12.12 -25.71
C LEU A 544 -22.76 13.02 -25.06
N ALA A 545 -22.49 14.30 -24.90
CA ALA A 545 -23.40 15.30 -24.36
C ALA A 545 -24.70 15.45 -25.19
N MET A 546 -24.67 15.13 -26.46
CA MET A 546 -25.83 15.23 -27.37
C MET A 546 -26.56 13.90 -27.60
N ALA A 547 -26.01 12.81 -27.14
CA ALA A 547 -26.42 11.46 -27.55
C ALA A 547 -27.83 11.03 -27.13
N PRO A 548 -28.33 11.30 -25.92
CA PRO A 548 -29.64 10.78 -25.49
C PRO A 548 -30.81 11.28 -26.33
N HIS A 549 -30.62 12.29 -27.16
CA HIS A 549 -31.68 12.96 -27.91
C HIS A 549 -31.86 12.45 -29.35
N ARG A 550 -31.24 11.36 -29.73
CA ARG A 550 -31.26 10.85 -31.11
C ARG A 550 -31.71 9.40 -31.22
N PRO A 551 -32.95 9.07 -30.86
CA PRO A 551 -33.50 7.76 -31.21
C PRO A 551 -33.59 7.67 -32.73
N ASN A 552 -33.25 6.54 -33.33
CA ASN A 552 -33.62 6.10 -34.68
C ASN A 552 -32.68 6.35 -35.85
N LYS A 553 -31.40 6.56 -35.67
CA LYS A 553 -30.45 6.34 -36.80
C LYS A 553 -29.45 5.27 -36.40
N ILE A 554 -29.59 4.11 -36.98
CA ILE A 554 -28.55 3.08 -36.94
C ILE A 554 -27.36 3.65 -37.71
N PRO A 555 -26.20 3.83 -37.04
CA PRO A 555 -25.01 4.30 -37.72
C PRO A 555 -24.55 3.23 -38.72
N THR A 556 -24.14 3.64 -39.86
CA THR A 556 -23.33 2.75 -40.69
C THR A 556 -21.98 2.58 -40.00
N TRP A 557 -21.71 1.38 -39.51
CA TRP A 557 -20.54 0.96 -38.76
C TRP A 557 -19.20 1.25 -39.47
N GLU A 558 -19.23 1.60 -40.74
CA GLU A 558 -18.11 1.64 -41.63
C GLU A 558 -17.26 2.91 -41.51
N GLY A 559 -17.34 3.66 -40.45
CA GLY A 559 -16.63 4.91 -40.44
C GLY A 559 -16.24 5.59 -39.11
N ASP A 560 -16.68 5.12 -37.94
CA ASP A 560 -16.26 5.74 -36.69
C ASP A 560 -15.20 4.88 -35.96
N PRO A 561 -13.91 5.25 -36.01
CA PRO A 561 -12.86 4.47 -35.38
C PRO A 561 -12.96 4.47 -33.84
N ASP A 562 -13.52 5.52 -33.22
CA ASP A 562 -13.69 5.58 -31.77
C ASP A 562 -14.80 4.65 -31.29
N LEU A 563 -15.89 4.51 -32.05
CA LEU A 563 -16.95 3.52 -31.77
C LEU A 563 -16.37 2.10 -31.80
N GLN A 564 -15.61 1.77 -32.83
CA GLN A 564 -14.97 0.45 -32.96
C GLN A 564 -13.99 0.18 -31.82
N SER A 565 -13.20 1.19 -31.46
CA SER A 565 -12.24 1.11 -30.35
C SER A 565 -12.98 0.91 -29.03
N PHE A 566 -14.06 1.65 -28.76
CA PHE A 566 -14.83 1.54 -27.54
C PHE A 566 -15.48 0.14 -27.42
N ILE A 567 -16.10 -0.37 -28.49
CA ILE A 567 -16.66 -1.74 -28.51
C ILE A 567 -15.57 -2.77 -28.21
N THR A 568 -14.37 -2.59 -28.77
CA THR A 568 -13.25 -3.50 -28.54
C THR A 568 -12.83 -3.50 -27.07
N VAL A 569 -12.75 -2.33 -26.46
CA VAL A 569 -12.42 -2.16 -25.03
C VAL A 569 -13.48 -2.81 -24.13
N ILE A 570 -14.76 -2.60 -24.39
CA ILE A 570 -15.84 -3.23 -23.61
C ILE A 570 -15.82 -4.75 -23.74
N ARG A 571 -15.60 -5.28 -24.95
CA ARG A 571 -15.46 -6.73 -25.15
C ARG A 571 -14.28 -7.29 -24.39
N ASP A 572 -13.13 -6.61 -24.47
CA ASP A 572 -11.93 -7.02 -23.75
C ASP A 572 -12.17 -7.03 -22.24
N GLU A 573 -12.90 -6.05 -21.68
CA GLU A 573 -13.24 -6.02 -20.27
C GLU A 573 -14.23 -7.11 -19.85
N LEU A 574 -15.19 -7.43 -20.72
CA LEU A 574 -16.10 -8.57 -20.50
C LEU A 574 -15.34 -9.89 -20.50
N ASP A 575 -14.45 -10.11 -21.46
CA ASP A 575 -13.63 -11.31 -21.55
C ASP A 575 -12.67 -11.40 -20.37
N ASN A 576 -11.99 -10.31 -20.01
CA ASN A 576 -11.12 -10.23 -18.86
C ASN A 576 -11.84 -10.60 -17.55
N SER A 577 -13.04 -10.05 -17.35
CA SER A 577 -13.85 -10.38 -16.16
C SER A 577 -14.26 -11.86 -16.14
N LEU A 578 -14.56 -12.46 -17.29
CA LEU A 578 -14.90 -13.89 -17.38
C LEU A 578 -13.69 -14.77 -17.08
N GLU A 579 -12.54 -14.45 -17.65
CA GLU A 579 -11.27 -15.15 -17.40
C GLU A 579 -10.91 -15.09 -15.91
N LEU A 580 -11.06 -13.91 -15.28
CA LEU A 580 -10.82 -13.73 -13.85
C LEU A 580 -11.79 -14.55 -13.00
N ILE A 581 -13.10 -14.58 -13.31
CA ILE A 581 -14.07 -15.43 -12.63
C ILE A 581 -13.61 -16.90 -12.67
N HIS A 582 -13.21 -17.39 -13.83
CA HIS A 582 -12.74 -18.78 -13.95
C HIS A 582 -11.49 -19.06 -13.11
N VAL A 583 -10.53 -18.12 -13.04
CA VAL A 583 -9.34 -18.27 -12.20
C VAL A 583 -9.74 -18.33 -10.72
N LEU A 584 -10.64 -17.43 -10.28
CA LEU A 584 -11.07 -17.34 -8.87
C LEU A 584 -11.91 -18.55 -8.45
N GLU A 585 -12.82 -19.05 -9.30
CA GLU A 585 -13.63 -20.24 -9.05
C GLU A 585 -12.77 -21.53 -8.96
N ASN A 586 -11.59 -21.54 -9.60
CA ASN A 586 -10.65 -22.66 -9.59
C ASN A 586 -9.52 -22.49 -8.54
N GLY A 587 -9.82 -21.90 -7.39
CA GLY A 587 -8.89 -21.75 -6.27
C GLY A 587 -8.14 -20.42 -6.24
N GLY A 588 -8.37 -19.53 -7.21
CA GLY A 588 -7.67 -18.23 -7.29
C GLY A 588 -7.99 -17.28 -6.14
N MET A 589 -9.06 -17.46 -5.39
CA MET A 589 -9.39 -16.64 -4.22
C MET A 589 -8.29 -16.64 -3.16
N GLU A 590 -7.53 -17.71 -3.04
CA GLU A 590 -6.37 -17.82 -2.13
C GLU A 590 -5.26 -16.81 -2.49
N PHE A 591 -5.17 -16.42 -3.77
CA PHE A 591 -4.13 -15.53 -4.28
C PHE A 591 -4.55 -14.06 -4.37
N ILE A 592 -5.68 -13.70 -3.76
CA ILE A 592 -6.13 -12.33 -3.69
C ILE A 592 -6.50 -11.96 -2.24
N SER A 593 -6.02 -10.80 -1.79
CA SER A 593 -6.39 -10.27 -0.48
C SER A 593 -7.80 -9.71 -0.52
N HIS A 594 -8.66 -10.20 0.35
CA HIS A 594 -10.05 -9.75 0.50
C HIS A 594 -10.45 -9.74 1.98
N ALA A 595 -11.54 -9.09 2.29
CA ALA A 595 -12.13 -9.13 3.61
C ALA A 595 -12.68 -10.53 3.94
N ASP A 596 -12.71 -10.89 5.22
CA ASP A 596 -13.33 -12.14 5.68
C ASP A 596 -14.87 -12.05 5.73
N ASP A 597 -15.40 -10.85 5.83
CA ASP A 597 -16.84 -10.55 5.91
C ASP A 597 -17.14 -9.34 5.02
N PRO A 598 -18.26 -9.33 4.24
CA PRO A 598 -18.62 -8.20 3.36
C PRO A 598 -18.65 -6.84 4.07
N LYS A 599 -19.00 -6.79 5.35
CA LYS A 599 -19.02 -5.54 6.13
C LYS A 599 -17.64 -4.88 6.30
N TYR A 600 -16.57 -5.64 6.07
CA TYR A 600 -15.19 -5.14 6.13
C TYR A 600 -14.63 -4.74 4.76
N GLU A 601 -15.40 -4.97 3.70
CA GLU A 601 -15.05 -4.42 2.40
C GLU A 601 -15.03 -2.90 2.44
N ASP A 602 -14.04 -2.29 1.78
CA ASP A 602 -13.90 -0.83 1.70
C ASP A 602 -13.17 -0.42 0.42
N THR A 603 -12.81 0.84 0.31
CA THR A 603 -12.11 1.38 -0.87
C THR A 603 -10.79 0.63 -1.18
N PHE A 604 -10.09 0.15 -0.14
CA PHE A 604 -8.77 -0.45 -0.26
C PHE A 604 -8.77 -1.98 -0.16
N LEU A 605 -9.83 -2.58 0.37
CA LEU A 605 -9.95 -4.02 0.59
C LEU A 605 -11.17 -4.58 -0.16
N LEU A 606 -10.93 -5.56 -1.01
CA LEU A 606 -11.95 -6.24 -1.80
C LEU A 606 -12.88 -7.08 -0.90
N GLY A 607 -14.11 -7.32 -1.36
CA GLY A 607 -15.07 -8.17 -0.66
C GLY A 607 -14.77 -9.68 -0.83
N PRO A 608 -15.26 -10.52 0.10
CA PRO A 608 -15.14 -11.97 -0.01
C PRO A 608 -16.04 -12.57 -1.09
N ASP A 609 -17.04 -11.83 -1.55
CA ASP A 609 -17.98 -12.16 -2.61
C ASP A 609 -17.54 -11.65 -4.00
N LEU A 610 -16.25 -11.43 -4.18
CA LEU A 610 -15.65 -10.89 -5.40
C LEU A 610 -16.12 -11.57 -6.69
N ILE A 611 -16.31 -12.88 -6.66
CA ILE A 611 -16.82 -13.65 -7.84
C ILE A 611 -18.22 -13.16 -8.22
N GLU A 612 -19.10 -12.97 -7.25
CA GLU A 612 -20.48 -12.49 -7.51
C GLU A 612 -20.48 -11.01 -7.93
N GLN A 613 -19.58 -10.21 -7.37
CA GLN A 613 -19.37 -8.83 -7.83
C GLN A 613 -18.94 -8.77 -9.30
N LEU A 614 -18.03 -9.63 -9.73
CA LEU A 614 -17.61 -9.73 -11.13
C LEU A 614 -18.75 -10.18 -12.05
N LYS A 615 -19.60 -11.11 -11.63
CA LYS A 615 -20.79 -11.54 -12.36
C LYS A 615 -21.79 -10.39 -12.49
N THR A 616 -22.02 -9.63 -11.41
CA THR A 616 -22.89 -8.45 -11.39
C THR A 616 -22.36 -7.36 -12.32
N LYS A 617 -21.06 -7.04 -12.24
CA LYS A 617 -20.37 -6.13 -13.17
C LYS A 617 -20.64 -6.51 -14.63
N ARG A 618 -20.42 -7.77 -14.97
CA ARG A 618 -20.66 -8.26 -16.33
C ARG A 618 -22.11 -8.11 -16.78
N LYS A 619 -23.05 -8.40 -15.88
CA LYS A 619 -24.48 -8.22 -16.15
C LYS A 619 -24.79 -6.75 -16.48
N ILE A 620 -24.36 -5.82 -15.64
CA ILE A 620 -24.56 -4.37 -15.85
C ILE A 620 -23.96 -3.95 -17.20
N MET A 621 -22.73 -4.36 -17.51
CA MET A 621 -22.10 -4.03 -18.77
C MET A 621 -22.86 -4.56 -19.99
N LEU A 622 -23.47 -5.75 -19.89
CA LEU A 622 -24.26 -6.35 -20.95
C LEU A 622 -25.63 -5.67 -21.09
N ASP A 623 -26.27 -5.30 -19.99
CA ASP A 623 -27.54 -4.59 -19.99
C ASP A 623 -27.41 -3.20 -20.65
N HIS A 624 -26.26 -2.54 -20.48
CA HIS A 624 -25.90 -1.24 -21.08
C HIS A 624 -25.18 -1.34 -22.43
N TRP A 625 -25.10 -2.53 -23.03
CA TRP A 625 -24.40 -2.73 -24.29
C TRP A 625 -24.95 -1.89 -25.43
N THR A 626 -26.27 -1.78 -25.54
CA THR A 626 -26.95 -1.04 -26.61
C THR A 626 -26.75 0.47 -26.50
N ASP A 627 -26.40 0.98 -25.33
CA ASP A 627 -26.15 2.41 -25.12
C ASP A 627 -24.92 2.89 -25.91
N ILE A 628 -23.97 1.99 -26.19
CA ILE A 628 -22.77 2.31 -26.95
C ILE A 628 -23.14 2.90 -28.32
N GLU A 629 -24.07 2.28 -29.03
CA GLU A 629 -24.52 2.78 -30.34
C GLU A 629 -25.22 4.12 -30.20
N GLY A 630 -26.08 4.28 -29.20
CA GLY A 630 -26.82 5.51 -28.96
C GLY A 630 -25.91 6.72 -28.65
N PHE A 631 -24.84 6.48 -27.93
CA PHE A 631 -23.92 7.54 -27.47
C PHE A 631 -22.74 7.80 -28.41
N MET A 632 -22.19 6.76 -29.02
CA MET A 632 -20.97 6.88 -29.83
C MET A 632 -21.29 7.15 -31.30
N ALA A 633 -22.41 6.67 -31.76
CA ALA A 633 -22.81 6.84 -33.15
C ALA A 633 -23.40 8.24 -33.41
N THR A 634 -22.62 9.13 -33.95
CA THR A 634 -23.09 10.43 -34.42
C THR A 634 -23.62 10.33 -35.85
N PRO A 635 -24.82 10.86 -36.15
CA PRO A 635 -25.13 11.10 -37.55
C PRO A 635 -24.19 12.15 -38.11
N PHE A 636 -23.52 11.82 -39.21
CA PHE A 636 -22.86 12.84 -39.99
C PHE A 636 -23.90 13.87 -40.45
N LYS A 637 -23.55 15.14 -40.39
CA LYS A 637 -24.35 16.21 -41.01
C LYS A 637 -24.33 16.10 -42.49
#